data_c224663c0a69d9efcd1fc7f3c1a25beb
#
_entry.id   c224663c0a69d9efcd1fc7f3c1a25beb
#
_cell.length_a   1.000
_cell.length_b   1.000
_cell.length_c   1.000
_cell.angle_alpha   90.00
_cell.angle_beta   90.00
_cell.angle_gamma   90.00
#
_symmetry.space_group_name_H-M   'P 1'
#
loop_
_entity.id
_entity.type
_entity.pdbx_description
1 polymer ?
#
loop_
_entity_poly.entity_id
_entity_poly.type
_entity_poly.pdbx_seq_one_letter_code
_entity_poly.pdbx_strand_id
1 'polypeptide(L)'
;MKIYIDVTNLLRVDFLTGIQRVVREVVLRMIRNRKLDIVLLNYHDGYKEFQIIDAQKFMDYFSNGIGSKDELVTNERVNPVNMQPGTVFFDIDGVWSLSLKRSHLLPILKANGVKLVVYVYDIIPITHPQFCHEQTVYNFMTYIGAYLQCADLIIASAQSTLDEIDKLLEQLNLPKIPGKVSWLGSDFNIKNSDDTEINPEAVDAVAAGRYVLMVGTIEPRKNHALVLEAFEHALFERGINLIFAGRIGWNVQAFEKKIEEHPKRNRQLFHLSGMNDATIDYLYRNAFCVAFPTFNEGFGLPIIEAFQRGTPVLASDIPILREVGGELCDYFDPNSWESFADTCMSWVENAERYEEVKRKVAKYQPVSWDTVTEKIENALETMKVEYPYPIPEKIKQMVYLTARSEDLLETLPYMEAFMPFIEELVICCPDSMVEIMKKEYHGRFRLQYLTDSQVLNGAELPEDHSKRNFFLRCLAMKSDLIDDVFIMADDDYRPLHLIDQDVFIKNGKFCGYYCYHLQNWKGDQNHYSSFDHCMFRTRQFLQEQGYSTWMYESHMPQAIDKRVYQEILEKYPDIETKGYSEWSIFFNYVNTIYPGQVENLPFVVMSWPGSCGAWDLEVFPKEYIFENYYRELYEPGEIFEQYSKDYYAGTEMENRKKVTDYMNYHNAHSQIRTMFQAYRANYEMIYGEYPTFALSFTAEGCTIRLPQYIGIGEEAFTRIPFLIQNEIGLEEAEITYRYIDVQGNEIVTGAEMNMALDQKELEIPVRGIWGGMKGIFELEVRYRGQIFSRRTKLCIMKKGLEA
;
A
#
# COMPACT_ATOMS: atom_id res chain seq x y z
N MET A 1 -11.40 7.18 7.46
CA MET A 1 -10.63 6.31 6.53
C MET A 1 -9.34 7.03 6.20
N LYS A 2 -8.22 6.39 6.45
CA LYS A 2 -6.88 6.96 6.19
C LYS A 2 -6.50 6.75 4.73
N ILE A 3 -6.02 7.81 4.09
CA ILE A 3 -5.56 7.79 2.69
C ILE A 3 -4.07 8.08 2.64
N TYR A 4 -3.30 7.13 2.18
CA TYR A 4 -1.87 7.28 1.90
C TYR A 4 -1.67 7.77 0.47
N ILE A 5 -0.94 8.85 0.28
CA ILE A 5 -0.63 9.43 -1.04
C ILE A 5 0.89 9.53 -1.19
N ASP A 6 1.44 8.83 -2.17
CA ASP A 6 2.87 8.91 -2.49
C ASP A 6 3.15 10.14 -3.37
N VAL A 7 3.86 11.11 -2.82
CA VAL A 7 4.27 12.36 -3.49
C VAL A 7 5.77 12.41 -3.79
N THR A 8 6.42 11.26 -3.79
CA THR A 8 7.88 11.14 -3.95
C THR A 8 8.39 11.81 -5.23
N ASN A 9 7.70 11.62 -6.35
CA ASN A 9 8.14 12.20 -7.61
C ASN A 9 7.96 13.73 -7.64
N LEU A 10 6.87 14.26 -7.08
CA LEU A 10 6.65 15.70 -6.93
C LEU A 10 7.79 16.36 -6.13
N LEU A 11 8.30 15.68 -5.09
CA LEU A 11 9.39 16.20 -4.25
C LEU A 11 10.75 16.12 -4.94
N ARG A 12 10.98 15.14 -5.81
CA ARG A 12 12.26 14.92 -6.49
C ARG A 12 12.49 15.81 -7.72
N VAL A 13 11.42 16.30 -8.33
CA VAL A 13 11.56 17.16 -9.51
C VAL A 13 11.62 18.63 -9.14
N ASP A 14 12.44 19.40 -9.85
CA ASP A 14 12.60 20.86 -9.60
C ASP A 14 11.65 21.71 -10.44
N PHE A 15 10.98 21.11 -11.42
CA PHE A 15 10.04 21.82 -12.29
C PHE A 15 8.68 21.11 -12.31
N LEU A 16 7.62 21.90 -12.38
CA LEU A 16 6.26 21.39 -12.43
C LEU A 16 5.87 21.07 -13.87
N THR A 17 5.80 19.80 -14.21
CA THR A 17 5.16 19.33 -15.43
C THR A 17 3.63 19.27 -15.25
N GLY A 18 2.89 18.88 -16.29
CA GLY A 18 1.44 18.74 -16.20
C GLY A 18 0.99 17.86 -15.03
N ILE A 19 1.63 16.69 -14.85
CA ILE A 19 1.31 15.75 -13.75
C ILE A 19 1.61 16.35 -12.37
N GLN A 20 2.82 16.87 -12.15
CA GLN A 20 3.20 17.46 -10.87
C GLN A 20 2.29 18.64 -10.48
N ARG A 21 1.83 19.40 -11.48
CA ARG A 21 0.85 20.47 -11.26
C ARG A 21 -0.47 19.91 -10.74
N VAL A 22 -1.00 18.86 -11.35
CA VAL A 22 -2.23 18.19 -10.90
C VAL A 22 -2.07 17.65 -9.48
N VAL A 23 -0.98 16.93 -9.21
CA VAL A 23 -0.70 16.38 -7.88
C VAL A 23 -0.69 17.51 -6.85
N ARG A 24 0.05 18.58 -7.09
CA ARG A 24 0.11 19.74 -6.21
C ARG A 24 -1.28 20.33 -5.93
N GLU A 25 -2.04 20.64 -6.99
CA GLU A 25 -3.34 21.32 -6.87
C GLU A 25 -4.36 20.46 -6.13
N VAL A 26 -4.40 19.15 -6.40
CA VAL A 26 -5.32 18.24 -5.75
C VAL A 26 -4.92 17.99 -4.29
N VAL A 27 -3.65 17.66 -4.04
CA VAL A 27 -3.18 17.33 -2.67
C VAL A 27 -3.32 18.52 -1.73
N LEU A 28 -2.96 19.75 -2.17
CA LEU A 28 -3.13 20.96 -1.35
C LEU A 28 -4.59 21.16 -0.93
N ARG A 29 -5.53 20.90 -1.83
CA ARG A 29 -6.96 21.04 -1.54
C ARG A 29 -7.46 19.93 -0.62
N MET A 30 -7.07 18.69 -0.86
CA MET A 30 -7.42 17.58 0.02
C MET A 30 -6.97 17.83 1.46
N ILE A 31 -5.74 18.34 1.65
CA ILE A 31 -5.24 18.70 3.00
C ILE A 31 -6.07 19.85 3.60
N ARG A 32 -6.40 20.86 2.81
CA ARG A 32 -7.18 22.05 3.24
C ARG A 32 -8.61 21.67 3.60
N ASN A 33 -9.25 20.83 2.80
CA ASN A 33 -10.64 20.40 2.98
C ASN A 33 -10.84 19.60 4.26
N ARG A 34 -9.85 18.83 4.71
CA ARG A 34 -9.90 17.95 5.89
C ARG A 34 -11.07 16.97 5.87
N LYS A 35 -11.56 16.65 4.69
CA LYS A 35 -12.67 15.71 4.50
C LYS A 35 -12.21 14.27 4.73
N LEU A 36 -10.99 13.98 4.34
CA LEU A 36 -10.34 12.68 4.46
C LEU A 36 -9.08 12.80 5.34
N ASP A 37 -8.72 11.72 6.01
CA ASP A 37 -7.48 11.62 6.80
C ASP A 37 -6.30 11.31 5.85
N ILE A 38 -5.62 12.37 5.41
CA ILE A 38 -4.55 12.29 4.40
C ILE A 38 -3.19 12.15 5.07
N VAL A 39 -2.43 11.14 4.67
CA VAL A 39 -1.03 10.92 5.04
C VAL A 39 -0.19 10.97 3.77
N LEU A 40 0.68 11.97 3.67
CA LEU A 40 1.59 12.11 2.54
C LEU A 40 2.86 11.30 2.78
N LEU A 41 3.31 10.62 1.75
CA LEU A 41 4.45 9.72 1.79
C LEU A 41 5.55 10.17 0.83
N ASN A 42 6.80 10.03 1.27
CA ASN A 42 8.00 10.15 0.44
C ASN A 42 8.83 8.88 0.57
N TYR A 43 9.04 8.16 -0.52
CA TYR A 43 9.86 6.95 -0.49
C TYR A 43 11.35 7.30 -0.41
N HIS A 44 12.01 6.77 0.61
CA HIS A 44 13.43 6.96 0.83
C HIS A 44 14.22 5.72 0.38
N ASP A 45 15.00 5.85 -0.70
CA ASP A 45 15.75 4.73 -1.29
C ASP A 45 16.74 4.06 -0.34
N GLY A 46 17.37 4.84 0.52
CA GLY A 46 18.32 4.34 1.49
C GLY A 46 17.70 3.50 2.60
N TYR A 47 16.53 3.92 3.13
CA TYR A 47 15.82 3.19 4.18
C TYR A 47 14.92 2.08 3.65
N LYS A 48 14.58 2.11 2.36
CA LYS A 48 13.59 1.20 1.74
C LYS A 48 12.20 1.29 2.40
N GLU A 49 11.85 2.46 2.94
CA GLU A 49 10.60 2.75 3.64
C GLU A 49 10.04 4.10 3.17
N PHE A 50 8.77 4.33 3.48
CA PHE A 50 8.18 5.65 3.31
C PHE A 50 8.42 6.50 4.56
N GLN A 51 8.77 7.76 4.35
CA GLN A 51 8.78 8.81 5.35
C GLN A 51 7.47 9.59 5.26
N ILE A 52 6.93 10.00 6.40
CA ILE A 52 5.74 10.85 6.45
C ILE A 52 6.15 12.29 6.16
N ILE A 53 5.38 12.95 5.31
CA ILE A 53 5.50 14.36 5.02
C ILE A 53 4.58 15.16 5.95
N ASP A 54 5.12 16.23 6.55
CA ASP A 54 4.32 17.18 7.31
C ASP A 54 3.36 17.93 6.39
N ALA A 55 2.07 17.71 6.55
CA ALA A 55 1.04 18.27 5.70
C ALA A 55 0.97 19.83 5.80
N GLN A 56 1.25 20.41 6.98
CA GLN A 56 1.25 21.86 7.14
C GLN A 56 2.45 22.48 6.42
N LYS A 57 3.63 21.93 6.61
CA LYS A 57 4.84 22.40 5.92
C LYS A 57 4.72 22.21 4.40
N PHE A 58 4.09 21.10 3.96
CA PHE A 58 3.79 20.90 2.54
C PHE A 58 2.90 22.03 1.98
N MET A 59 1.84 22.41 2.70
CA MET A 59 1.00 23.53 2.31
C MET A 59 1.79 24.86 2.29
N ASP A 60 2.61 25.11 3.30
CA ASP A 60 3.39 26.37 3.40
C ASP A 60 4.40 26.48 2.26
N TYR A 61 5.08 25.38 1.93
CA TYR A 61 6.03 25.35 0.82
C TYR A 61 5.35 25.54 -0.55
N PHE A 62 4.37 24.70 -0.87
CA PHE A 62 3.77 24.70 -2.21
C PHE A 62 2.76 25.83 -2.45
N SER A 63 2.18 26.43 -1.38
CA SER A 63 1.25 27.58 -1.52
C SER A 63 1.93 28.93 -1.36
N ASN A 64 2.93 29.04 -0.48
CA ASN A 64 3.49 30.31 -0.04
C ASN A 64 4.99 30.45 -0.32
N GLY A 65 5.67 29.38 -0.77
CA GLY A 65 7.12 29.37 -0.98
C GLY A 65 7.93 29.44 0.32
N ILE A 66 7.34 29.01 1.45
CA ILE A 66 7.99 29.05 2.77
C ILE A 66 8.65 27.71 3.08
N GLY A 67 9.92 27.72 3.46
CA GLY A 67 10.70 26.52 3.80
C GLY A 67 11.40 25.89 2.61
N SER A 68 11.88 24.67 2.79
CA SER A 68 12.57 23.87 1.77
C SER A 68 11.95 22.46 1.66
N LYS A 69 12.21 21.76 0.56
CA LYS A 69 11.73 20.37 0.38
C LYS A 69 12.24 19.44 1.46
N ASP A 70 13.45 19.61 1.94
CA ASP A 70 14.07 18.76 2.97
C ASP A 70 13.37 18.92 4.33
N GLU A 71 12.83 20.10 4.63
CA GLU A 71 12.12 20.37 5.87
C GLU A 71 10.71 19.76 5.91
N LEU A 72 10.19 19.30 4.77
CA LEU A 72 8.86 18.69 4.68
C LEU A 72 8.83 17.28 5.31
N VAL A 73 9.96 16.59 5.30
CA VAL A 73 10.08 15.21 5.75
C VAL A 73 10.12 15.16 7.27
N THR A 74 9.32 14.28 7.86
CA THR A 74 9.34 13.99 9.31
C THR A 74 10.28 12.83 9.63
N ASN A 75 10.51 12.59 10.93
CA ASN A 75 11.22 11.40 11.39
C ASN A 75 10.33 10.14 11.45
N GLU A 76 9.02 10.30 11.22
CA GLU A 76 8.08 9.19 11.22
C GLU A 76 8.16 8.41 9.91
N ARG A 77 8.10 7.08 10.02
CA ARG A 77 8.20 6.17 8.89
C ARG A 77 7.00 5.24 8.83
N VAL A 78 6.66 4.85 7.62
CA VAL A 78 5.63 3.86 7.34
C VAL A 78 6.23 2.73 6.52
N ASN A 79 6.30 1.55 7.14
CA ASN A 79 6.60 0.34 6.39
C ASN A 79 5.31 -0.15 5.70
N PRO A 80 5.33 -0.38 4.39
CA PRO A 80 4.15 -0.86 3.66
C PRO A 80 3.54 -2.16 4.23
N VAL A 81 4.36 -3.05 4.79
CA VAL A 81 3.88 -4.30 5.40
C VAL A 81 2.99 -4.08 6.63
N ASN A 82 3.07 -2.90 7.25
CA ASN A 82 2.30 -2.53 8.44
C ASN A 82 1.09 -1.65 8.13
N MET A 83 0.82 -1.36 6.84
CA MET A 83 -0.39 -0.64 6.46
C MET A 83 -1.61 -1.52 6.71
N GLN A 84 -2.60 -0.97 7.42
CA GLN A 84 -3.73 -1.73 7.95
C GLN A 84 -4.89 -1.82 6.96
N PRO A 85 -5.73 -2.89 7.05
CA PRO A 85 -7.00 -2.95 6.34
C PRO A 85 -7.87 -1.72 6.58
N GLY A 86 -8.71 -1.37 5.60
CA GLY A 86 -9.57 -0.18 5.71
C GLY A 86 -8.87 1.14 5.43
N THR A 87 -7.61 1.11 5.05
CA THR A 87 -6.90 2.27 4.51
C THR A 87 -6.89 2.23 2.99
N VAL A 88 -6.61 3.36 2.37
CA VAL A 88 -6.49 3.48 0.91
C VAL A 88 -5.07 3.92 0.57
N PHE A 89 -4.48 3.29 -0.42
CA PHE A 89 -3.27 3.77 -1.07
C PHE A 89 -3.66 4.39 -2.41
N PHE A 90 -3.52 5.70 -2.51
CA PHE A 90 -3.90 6.48 -3.68
C PHE A 90 -2.68 6.99 -4.42
N ASP A 91 -2.40 6.41 -5.59
CA ASP A 91 -1.36 6.85 -6.50
C ASP A 91 -1.94 7.90 -7.47
N ILE A 92 -1.49 9.13 -7.32
CA ILE A 92 -1.81 10.26 -8.19
C ILE A 92 -0.56 10.83 -8.86
N ASP A 93 0.64 10.51 -8.37
CA ASP A 93 1.90 11.03 -8.91
C ASP A 93 2.50 10.13 -9.99
N GLY A 94 3.39 10.69 -10.80
CA GLY A 94 4.08 9.98 -11.89
C GLY A 94 5.26 9.13 -11.41
N VAL A 95 4.97 8.07 -10.66
CA VAL A 95 5.98 7.27 -9.91
C VAL A 95 6.58 6.09 -10.67
N TRP A 96 6.21 5.83 -11.92
CA TRP A 96 6.65 4.64 -12.69
C TRP A 96 8.15 4.53 -12.90
N SER A 97 8.88 5.64 -12.84
CA SER A 97 10.35 5.66 -12.99
C SER A 97 11.12 5.53 -11.68
N LEU A 98 10.43 5.47 -10.53
CA LEU A 98 11.06 5.34 -9.23
C LEU A 98 11.61 3.93 -8.99
N SER A 99 12.52 3.80 -8.02
CA SER A 99 13.13 2.53 -7.61
C SER A 99 12.12 1.55 -7.02
N LEU A 100 11.16 2.03 -6.21
CA LEU A 100 10.09 1.21 -5.68
C LEU A 100 9.06 0.89 -6.76
N LYS A 101 9.13 -0.34 -7.28
CA LYS A 101 8.20 -0.79 -8.32
C LYS A 101 6.84 -1.16 -7.73
N ARG A 102 5.77 -0.67 -8.34
CA ARG A 102 4.40 -1.00 -7.92
C ARG A 102 4.06 -2.48 -8.04
N SER A 103 4.68 -3.19 -8.99
CA SER A 103 4.55 -4.64 -9.11
C SER A 103 5.03 -5.42 -7.86
N HIS A 104 5.92 -4.84 -7.06
CA HIS A 104 6.35 -5.41 -5.78
C HIS A 104 5.52 -4.91 -4.60
N LEU A 105 5.13 -3.63 -4.60
CA LEU A 105 4.41 -2.99 -3.51
C LEU A 105 2.94 -3.42 -3.44
N LEU A 106 2.21 -3.36 -4.57
CA LEU A 106 0.76 -3.51 -4.57
C LEU A 106 0.27 -4.88 -4.09
N PRO A 107 0.92 -6.02 -4.41
CA PRO A 107 0.52 -7.32 -3.88
C PRO A 107 0.53 -7.38 -2.34
N ILE A 108 1.48 -6.69 -1.70
CA ILE A 108 1.56 -6.64 -0.24
C ILE A 108 0.46 -5.78 0.35
N LEU A 109 0.24 -4.60 -0.21
CA LEU A 109 -0.85 -3.74 0.23
C LEU A 109 -2.20 -4.45 0.07
N LYS A 110 -2.40 -5.16 -1.04
CA LYS A 110 -3.61 -5.95 -1.27
C LYS A 110 -3.75 -7.07 -0.24
N ALA A 111 -2.67 -7.80 0.04
CA ALA A 111 -2.64 -8.84 1.06
C ALA A 111 -2.97 -8.30 2.46
N ASN A 112 -2.61 -7.04 2.74
CA ASN A 112 -2.98 -6.34 3.97
C ASN A 112 -4.44 -5.85 3.99
N GLY A 113 -5.19 -5.97 2.88
CA GLY A 113 -6.56 -5.43 2.80
C GLY A 113 -6.60 -3.91 2.59
N VAL A 114 -5.50 -3.31 2.14
CA VAL A 114 -5.45 -1.91 1.72
C VAL A 114 -6.15 -1.77 0.37
N LYS A 115 -7.03 -0.78 0.23
CA LYS A 115 -7.68 -0.46 -1.04
C LYS A 115 -6.72 0.30 -1.94
N LEU A 116 -6.65 -0.13 -3.21
CA LEU A 116 -5.70 0.40 -4.19
C LEU A 116 -6.43 1.28 -5.20
N VAL A 117 -6.11 2.56 -5.21
CA VAL A 117 -6.68 3.54 -6.13
C VAL A 117 -5.58 4.21 -6.93
N VAL A 118 -5.78 4.34 -8.23
CA VAL A 118 -4.83 5.00 -9.12
C VAL A 118 -5.52 6.07 -9.95
N TYR A 119 -4.85 7.22 -10.10
CA TYR A 119 -5.23 8.24 -11.07
C TYR A 119 -4.44 8.04 -12.36
N VAL A 120 -5.14 7.76 -13.46
CA VAL A 120 -4.53 7.52 -14.77
C VAL A 120 -4.74 8.74 -15.67
N TYR A 121 -3.64 9.36 -16.04
CA TYR A 121 -3.62 10.53 -16.94
C TYR A 121 -3.82 10.14 -18.39
N ASP A 122 -3.12 9.08 -18.82
CA ASP A 122 -3.18 8.46 -20.14
C ASP A 122 -2.55 7.07 -20.07
N ILE A 123 -2.66 6.32 -21.16
CA ILE A 123 -1.92 5.08 -21.39
C ILE A 123 -1.12 5.13 -22.70
N ILE A 124 -0.68 6.34 -23.09
CA ILE A 124 0.08 6.59 -24.33
C ILE A 124 1.29 5.68 -24.49
N PRO A 125 2.10 5.39 -23.44
CA PRO A 125 3.22 4.47 -23.58
C PRO A 125 2.83 3.05 -24.01
N ILE A 126 1.55 2.66 -23.84
CA ILE A 126 1.02 1.37 -24.30
C ILE A 126 0.39 1.50 -25.68
N THR A 127 -0.48 2.50 -25.89
CA THR A 127 -1.25 2.66 -27.12
C THR A 127 -0.41 3.21 -28.28
N HIS A 128 0.60 4.04 -27.96
CA HIS A 128 1.45 4.73 -28.93
C HIS A 128 2.95 4.66 -28.52
N PRO A 129 3.51 3.45 -28.31
CA PRO A 129 4.88 3.28 -27.81
C PRO A 129 5.94 3.91 -28.72
N GLN A 130 5.66 4.06 -30.02
CA GLN A 130 6.56 4.68 -30.99
C GLN A 130 6.89 6.16 -30.67
N PHE A 131 6.08 6.83 -29.89
CA PHE A 131 6.33 8.21 -29.48
C PHE A 131 7.06 8.33 -28.15
N CYS A 132 7.32 7.22 -27.46
CA CYS A 132 7.94 7.19 -26.14
C CYS A 132 9.34 6.60 -26.18
N HIS A 133 10.17 6.93 -25.21
CA HIS A 133 11.44 6.26 -25.01
C HIS A 133 11.21 4.84 -24.50
N GLU A 134 11.97 3.85 -24.98
CA GLU A 134 11.80 2.42 -24.63
C GLU A 134 11.75 2.17 -23.10
N GLN A 135 12.64 2.82 -22.35
CA GLN A 135 12.65 2.71 -20.90
C GLN A 135 11.37 3.25 -20.26
N THR A 136 10.79 4.31 -20.82
CA THR A 136 9.50 4.86 -20.34
C THR A 136 8.38 3.87 -20.62
N VAL A 137 8.34 3.27 -21.80
CA VAL A 137 7.38 2.22 -22.15
C VAL A 137 7.47 1.06 -21.16
N TYR A 138 8.67 0.52 -20.95
CA TYR A 138 8.88 -0.59 -20.02
C TYR A 138 8.45 -0.27 -18.58
N ASN A 139 8.90 0.86 -18.05
CA ASN A 139 8.56 1.28 -16.69
C ASN A 139 7.05 1.50 -16.52
N PHE A 140 6.42 2.14 -17.51
CA PHE A 140 4.98 2.42 -17.46
C PHE A 140 4.15 1.14 -17.61
N MET A 141 4.52 0.23 -18.51
CA MET A 141 3.86 -1.08 -18.64
C MET A 141 3.91 -1.88 -17.34
N THR A 142 5.07 -1.89 -16.68
CA THR A 142 5.23 -2.56 -15.38
C THR A 142 4.37 -1.91 -14.29
N TYR A 143 4.31 -0.59 -14.29
CA TYR A 143 3.52 0.20 -13.34
C TYR A 143 2.01 -0.02 -13.53
N ILE A 144 1.49 0.26 -14.72
CA ILE A 144 0.05 0.16 -14.97
C ILE A 144 -0.42 -1.30 -14.93
N GLY A 145 0.39 -2.24 -15.42
CA GLY A 145 0.11 -3.67 -15.38
C GLY A 145 -0.10 -4.20 -13.96
N ALA A 146 0.63 -3.64 -12.98
CA ALA A 146 0.40 -3.97 -11.58
C ALA A 146 -0.98 -3.48 -11.09
N TYR A 147 -1.40 -2.29 -11.47
CA TYR A 147 -2.73 -1.77 -11.12
C TYR A 147 -3.86 -2.52 -11.84
N LEU A 148 -3.71 -2.85 -13.12
CA LEU A 148 -4.72 -3.60 -13.87
C LEU A 148 -5.02 -4.98 -13.26
N GLN A 149 -4.09 -5.54 -12.48
CA GLN A 149 -4.27 -6.83 -11.80
C GLN A 149 -4.93 -6.72 -10.42
N CYS A 150 -4.87 -5.57 -9.75
CA CYS A 150 -5.25 -5.51 -8.35
C CYS A 150 -5.93 -4.21 -7.88
N ALA A 151 -6.09 -3.21 -8.74
CA ALA A 151 -6.74 -1.96 -8.34
C ALA A 151 -8.21 -2.18 -7.96
N ASP A 152 -8.64 -1.47 -6.92
CA ASP A 152 -10.04 -1.43 -6.49
C ASP A 152 -10.82 -0.32 -7.20
N LEU A 153 -10.13 0.73 -7.65
CA LEU A 153 -10.72 1.85 -8.38
C LEU A 153 -9.68 2.51 -9.28
N ILE A 154 -10.08 2.85 -10.50
CA ILE A 154 -9.34 3.72 -11.42
C ILE A 154 -10.06 5.07 -11.52
N ILE A 155 -9.33 6.16 -11.32
CA ILE A 155 -9.79 7.51 -11.62
C ILE A 155 -9.05 7.96 -12.87
N ALA A 156 -9.76 8.26 -13.94
CA ALA A 156 -9.15 8.69 -15.20
C ALA A 156 -9.37 10.19 -15.45
N SER A 157 -8.41 10.82 -16.13
CA SER A 157 -8.48 12.23 -16.51
C SER A 157 -9.60 12.53 -17.50
N ALA A 158 -10.03 11.52 -18.28
CA ALA A 158 -11.06 11.63 -19.32
C ALA A 158 -11.80 10.29 -19.51
N GLN A 159 -13.01 10.35 -20.10
CA GLN A 159 -13.75 9.14 -20.44
C GLN A 159 -13.03 8.32 -21.50
N SER A 160 -12.46 8.98 -22.51
CA SER A 160 -11.66 8.29 -23.53
C SER A 160 -10.48 7.52 -22.98
N THR A 161 -9.81 8.02 -21.95
CA THR A 161 -8.74 7.29 -21.23
C THR A 161 -9.30 6.05 -20.53
N LEU A 162 -10.47 6.18 -19.89
CA LEU A 162 -11.13 5.05 -19.23
C LEU A 162 -11.56 3.98 -20.23
N ASP A 163 -12.10 4.40 -21.38
CA ASP A 163 -12.51 3.50 -22.47
C ASP A 163 -11.30 2.75 -23.07
N GLU A 164 -10.14 3.41 -23.18
CA GLU A 164 -8.88 2.76 -23.60
C GLU A 164 -8.42 1.71 -22.58
N ILE A 165 -8.55 2.01 -21.27
CA ILE A 165 -8.24 1.05 -20.20
C ILE A 165 -9.19 -0.14 -20.22
N ASP A 166 -10.49 0.09 -20.38
CA ASP A 166 -11.49 -0.99 -20.46
C ASP A 166 -11.18 -1.93 -21.64
N LYS A 167 -10.83 -1.38 -22.82
CA LYS A 167 -10.38 -2.18 -23.97
C LYS A 167 -9.12 -2.98 -23.66
N LEU A 168 -8.16 -2.39 -22.95
CA LEU A 168 -6.92 -3.09 -22.56
C LEU A 168 -7.22 -4.24 -21.61
N LEU A 169 -8.12 -4.06 -20.62
CA LEU A 169 -8.56 -5.12 -19.73
C LEU A 169 -9.21 -6.28 -20.50
N GLU A 170 -10.08 -5.97 -21.47
CA GLU A 170 -10.70 -6.98 -22.34
C GLU A 170 -9.64 -7.77 -23.13
N GLN A 171 -8.67 -7.08 -23.74
CA GLN A 171 -7.58 -7.71 -24.50
C GLN A 171 -6.70 -8.63 -23.64
N LEU A 172 -6.51 -8.28 -22.37
CA LEU A 172 -5.72 -9.05 -21.41
C LEU A 172 -6.56 -10.14 -20.70
N ASN A 173 -7.85 -10.28 -20.98
CA ASN A 173 -8.79 -11.14 -20.27
C ASN A 173 -8.82 -10.90 -18.75
N LEU A 174 -8.67 -9.64 -18.34
CA LEU A 174 -8.75 -9.23 -16.94
C LEU A 174 -10.18 -8.75 -16.62
N PRO A 175 -10.62 -8.89 -15.35
CA PRO A 175 -11.91 -8.39 -14.93
C PRO A 175 -11.97 -6.86 -15.02
N LYS A 176 -13.17 -6.32 -15.31
CA LYS A 176 -13.39 -4.89 -15.34
C LYS A 176 -13.19 -4.29 -13.95
N ILE A 177 -12.39 -3.22 -13.88
CA ILE A 177 -12.14 -2.45 -12.67
C ILE A 177 -13.14 -1.29 -12.60
N PRO A 178 -13.75 -0.99 -11.43
CA PRO A 178 -14.56 0.21 -11.27
C PRO A 178 -13.81 1.46 -11.70
N GLY A 179 -14.43 2.29 -12.56
CA GLY A 179 -13.82 3.51 -13.08
C GLY A 179 -14.63 4.75 -12.76
N LYS A 180 -13.96 5.87 -12.54
CA LYS A 180 -14.52 7.21 -12.39
C LYS A 180 -13.75 8.19 -13.25
N VAL A 181 -14.44 9.20 -13.78
CA VAL A 181 -13.80 10.29 -14.54
C VAL A 181 -13.72 11.53 -13.68
N SER A 182 -12.54 12.10 -13.58
CA SER A 182 -12.31 13.40 -12.99
C SER A 182 -11.41 14.23 -13.92
N TRP A 183 -12.01 15.14 -14.66
CA TRP A 183 -11.31 16.04 -15.56
C TRP A 183 -10.26 16.86 -14.80
N LEU A 184 -9.29 17.39 -15.51
CA LEU A 184 -8.31 18.29 -14.93
C LEU A 184 -8.91 19.68 -14.72
N GLY A 185 -8.47 20.37 -13.67
CA GLY A 185 -8.84 21.73 -13.40
C GLY A 185 -8.20 22.69 -14.42
N SER A 186 -8.91 23.75 -14.70
CA SER A 186 -8.50 24.75 -15.67
C SER A 186 -8.50 26.18 -15.12
N ASP A 187 -8.86 26.40 -13.88
CA ASP A 187 -8.78 27.68 -13.20
C ASP A 187 -7.33 28.02 -12.80
N PHE A 188 -6.51 28.23 -13.80
CA PHE A 188 -5.12 28.64 -13.57
C PHE A 188 -5.08 30.11 -13.13
N ASN A 189 -5.00 30.33 -11.82
CA ASN A 189 -4.62 31.64 -11.32
C ASN A 189 -3.16 31.91 -11.71
N ILE A 190 -2.97 32.74 -12.70
CA ILE A 190 -1.69 33.38 -12.94
C ILE A 190 -1.50 34.30 -11.71
N LYS A 191 -0.87 33.74 -10.63
CA LYS A 191 -0.39 34.60 -9.57
C LYS A 191 0.51 35.62 -10.26
N ASN A 192 0.33 36.90 -9.95
CA ASN A 192 1.28 37.93 -10.26
C ASN A 192 2.60 37.51 -9.59
N SER A 193 3.37 36.65 -10.26
CA SER A 193 4.75 36.40 -9.93
C SER A 193 5.46 37.75 -10.17
N ASP A 194 6.47 38.04 -9.37
CA ASP A 194 7.31 39.26 -9.59
C ASP A 194 7.93 39.29 -11.00
N ASP A 195 7.83 38.22 -11.75
CA ASP A 195 8.26 38.03 -13.14
C ASP A 195 7.10 38.35 -14.12
N THR A 196 6.71 39.63 -14.14
CA THR A 196 5.66 40.16 -15.03
C THR A 196 6.22 40.60 -16.39
N GLU A 197 7.52 40.44 -16.61
CA GLU A 197 8.18 40.88 -17.83
C GLU A 197 7.89 39.90 -18.96
N ILE A 198 7.27 40.40 -20.03
CA ILE A 198 7.03 39.62 -21.24
C ILE A 198 8.34 39.56 -22.02
N ASN A 199 8.71 38.35 -22.46
CA ASN A 199 9.93 38.15 -23.23
C ASN A 199 9.91 39.00 -24.51
N PRO A 200 10.96 39.81 -24.79
CA PRO A 200 11.03 40.67 -25.99
C PRO A 200 10.87 39.93 -27.31
N GLU A 201 11.40 38.69 -27.42
CA GLU A 201 11.25 37.89 -28.64
C GLU A 201 9.77 37.56 -28.92
N ALA A 202 8.98 37.33 -27.87
CA ALA A 202 7.55 37.07 -28.00
C ALA A 202 6.81 38.37 -28.43
N VAL A 203 7.22 39.52 -27.93
CA VAL A 203 6.65 40.81 -28.35
C VAL A 203 6.93 41.04 -29.82
N ASP A 204 8.16 40.81 -30.29
CA ASP A 204 8.54 40.93 -31.68
C ASP A 204 7.77 39.96 -32.59
N ALA A 205 7.61 38.70 -32.15
CA ALA A 205 6.86 37.68 -32.89
C ALA A 205 5.36 38.05 -33.03
N VAL A 206 4.75 38.59 -31.97
CA VAL A 206 3.35 39.08 -32.01
C VAL A 206 3.23 40.32 -32.91
N ALA A 207 4.18 41.24 -32.82
CA ALA A 207 4.22 42.46 -33.65
C ALA A 207 4.38 42.16 -35.16
N ALA A 208 4.93 41.01 -35.52
CA ALA A 208 5.08 40.57 -36.91
C ALA A 208 3.73 40.32 -37.62
N GLY A 209 2.61 40.19 -36.89
CA GLY A 209 1.27 40.09 -37.46
C GLY A 209 0.44 38.91 -36.98
N ARG A 210 -0.64 38.60 -37.68
CA ARG A 210 -1.55 37.50 -37.35
C ARG A 210 -0.81 36.15 -37.34
N TYR A 211 -1.00 35.34 -36.28
CA TYR A 211 -0.29 34.08 -36.16
C TYR A 211 -1.12 32.96 -35.58
N VAL A 212 -0.76 31.73 -35.93
CA VAL A 212 -1.19 30.48 -35.31
C VAL A 212 -0.15 30.11 -34.26
N LEU A 213 -0.63 29.77 -33.05
CA LEU A 213 0.22 29.42 -31.93
C LEU A 213 0.17 27.91 -31.69
N MET A 214 1.33 27.29 -31.47
CA MET A 214 1.43 25.94 -30.88
C MET A 214 2.21 26.03 -29.55
N VAL A 215 1.62 25.53 -28.47
CA VAL A 215 2.25 25.53 -27.16
C VAL A 215 2.58 24.12 -26.70
N GLY A 216 3.80 23.92 -26.24
CA GLY A 216 4.26 22.65 -25.64
C GLY A 216 5.59 22.17 -26.22
N THR A 217 6.15 21.13 -25.58
CA THR A 217 7.39 20.51 -26.04
C THR A 217 7.28 20.02 -27.48
N ILE A 218 8.26 20.34 -28.31
CA ILE A 218 8.34 19.88 -29.70
C ILE A 218 8.78 18.42 -29.68
N GLU A 219 7.84 17.53 -29.92
CA GLU A 219 8.03 16.05 -29.91
C GLU A 219 7.19 15.41 -31.01
N PRO A 220 7.55 14.18 -31.47
CA PRO A 220 6.87 13.56 -32.62
C PRO A 220 5.35 13.41 -32.44
N ARG A 221 4.89 13.09 -31.25
CA ARG A 221 3.47 12.92 -30.91
C ARG A 221 2.64 14.18 -31.13
N LYS A 222 3.23 15.35 -30.88
CA LYS A 222 2.54 16.67 -31.03
C LYS A 222 2.48 17.19 -32.47
N ASN A 223 3.11 16.46 -33.40
CA ASN A 223 2.93 16.63 -34.84
C ASN A 223 3.13 18.07 -35.37
N HIS A 224 4.16 18.76 -34.86
CA HIS A 224 4.53 20.10 -35.32
C HIS A 224 4.86 20.15 -36.82
N ALA A 225 5.33 19.02 -37.35
CA ALA A 225 5.73 18.91 -38.76
C ALA A 225 4.54 19.10 -39.70
N LEU A 226 3.37 18.56 -39.38
CA LEU A 226 2.14 18.73 -40.17
C LEU A 226 1.75 20.19 -40.31
N VAL A 227 1.80 20.92 -39.18
CA VAL A 227 1.44 22.35 -39.21
C VAL A 227 2.45 23.16 -40.01
N LEU A 228 3.76 22.90 -39.85
CA LEU A 228 4.78 23.57 -40.64
C LEU A 228 4.59 23.29 -42.16
N GLU A 229 4.27 22.04 -42.54
CA GLU A 229 4.00 21.69 -43.94
C GLU A 229 2.80 22.45 -44.49
N ALA A 230 1.72 22.55 -43.74
CA ALA A 230 0.55 23.35 -44.13
C ALA A 230 0.90 24.83 -44.32
N PHE A 231 1.80 25.35 -43.51
CA PHE A 231 2.27 26.75 -43.65
C PHE A 231 3.17 26.93 -44.86
N GLU A 232 4.06 26.00 -45.16
CA GLU A 232 4.94 26.03 -46.32
C GLU A 232 4.13 25.99 -47.63
N HIS A 233 3.04 25.22 -47.66
CA HIS A 233 2.22 25.02 -48.85
C HIS A 233 1.12 26.07 -49.05
N ALA A 234 0.58 26.66 -47.96
CA ALA A 234 -0.60 27.52 -48.10
C ALA A 234 -0.60 28.78 -47.24
N LEU A 235 -0.21 28.73 -45.97
CA LEU A 235 -0.55 29.78 -45.00
C LEU A 235 0.45 30.93 -44.95
N PHE A 236 1.76 30.69 -45.20
CA PHE A 236 2.76 31.77 -45.24
C PHE A 236 2.47 32.76 -46.38
N GLU A 237 1.98 32.31 -47.50
CA GLU A 237 1.64 33.19 -48.64
C GLU A 237 0.39 34.07 -48.38
N ARG A 238 -0.41 33.67 -47.39
CA ARG A 238 -1.57 34.44 -46.91
C ARG A 238 -1.21 35.44 -45.79
N GLY A 239 0.08 35.58 -45.48
CA GLY A 239 0.58 36.51 -44.45
C GLY A 239 0.24 36.09 -43.04
N ILE A 240 0.04 34.78 -42.79
CA ILE A 240 -0.14 34.25 -41.45
C ILE A 240 1.20 33.73 -40.94
N ASN A 241 1.53 34.07 -39.72
CA ASN A 241 2.76 33.63 -39.05
C ASN A 241 2.52 32.37 -38.22
N LEU A 242 3.59 31.63 -37.94
CA LEU A 242 3.58 30.44 -37.10
C LEU A 242 4.53 30.63 -35.91
N ILE A 243 4.01 30.46 -34.72
CA ILE A 243 4.79 30.49 -33.48
C ILE A 243 4.76 29.13 -32.78
N PHE A 244 5.91 28.52 -32.62
CA PHE A 244 6.13 27.38 -31.75
C PHE A 244 6.65 27.88 -30.40
N ALA A 245 5.89 27.71 -29.35
CA ALA A 245 6.25 28.09 -28.00
C ALA A 245 6.49 26.87 -27.12
N GLY A 246 7.75 26.45 -26.97
CA GLY A 246 8.13 25.28 -26.20
C GLY A 246 9.58 24.86 -26.44
N ARG A 247 10.07 24.00 -25.55
CA ARG A 247 11.43 23.43 -25.67
C ARG A 247 11.47 22.33 -26.73
N ILE A 248 12.66 22.09 -27.29
CA ILE A 248 12.93 20.92 -28.12
C ILE A 248 12.90 19.67 -27.23
N GLY A 249 12.16 18.66 -27.65
CA GLY A 249 12.04 17.37 -26.98
C GLY A 249 12.94 16.31 -27.60
N TRP A 250 12.46 15.09 -27.69
CA TRP A 250 13.22 13.93 -28.18
C TRP A 250 12.79 13.54 -29.60
N ASN A 251 13.71 12.85 -30.31
CA ASN A 251 13.48 12.31 -31.68
C ASN A 251 13.01 13.35 -32.72
N VAL A 252 13.44 14.61 -32.58
CA VAL A 252 13.05 15.71 -33.48
C VAL A 252 14.23 16.45 -34.12
N GLN A 253 15.44 15.89 -34.11
CA GLN A 253 16.65 16.55 -34.59
C GLN A 253 16.55 17.00 -36.04
N ALA A 254 15.93 16.22 -36.92
CA ALA A 254 15.70 16.60 -38.30
C ALA A 254 14.71 17.76 -38.44
N PHE A 255 13.69 17.80 -37.58
CA PHE A 255 12.68 18.85 -37.55
C PHE A 255 13.27 20.14 -36.94
N GLU A 256 14.04 20.03 -35.89
CA GLU A 256 14.79 21.14 -35.28
C GLU A 256 15.65 21.83 -36.33
N LYS A 257 16.48 21.06 -37.05
CA LYS A 257 17.29 21.56 -38.13
C LYS A 257 16.45 22.25 -39.22
N LYS A 258 15.29 21.66 -39.58
CA LYS A 258 14.35 22.27 -40.55
C LYS A 258 13.85 23.63 -40.08
N ILE A 259 13.51 23.79 -38.80
CA ILE A 259 13.11 25.08 -38.20
C ILE A 259 14.29 26.06 -38.25
N GLU A 260 15.49 25.62 -37.88
CA GLU A 260 16.67 26.49 -37.80
C GLU A 260 17.12 27.02 -39.15
N GLU A 261 17.08 26.21 -40.16
CA GLU A 261 17.48 26.55 -41.53
C GLU A 261 16.33 27.14 -42.39
N HIS A 262 15.12 27.31 -41.81
CA HIS A 262 13.94 27.69 -42.56
C HIS A 262 14.03 29.13 -43.06
N PRO A 263 13.76 29.41 -44.39
CA PRO A 263 13.88 30.77 -44.97
C PRO A 263 13.00 31.84 -44.32
N LYS A 264 11.92 31.43 -43.69
CA LYS A 264 10.97 32.33 -42.97
C LYS A 264 11.30 32.48 -41.47
N ARG A 265 12.36 31.87 -40.97
CA ARG A 265 12.75 31.96 -39.56
C ARG A 265 12.90 33.44 -39.14
N ASN A 266 12.41 33.77 -37.95
CA ASN A 266 12.39 35.07 -37.34
C ASN A 266 11.72 36.20 -38.23
N ARG A 267 10.87 35.76 -39.18
CA ARG A 267 10.05 36.66 -40.03
C ARG A 267 8.58 36.24 -39.98
N GLN A 268 8.29 35.00 -40.32
CA GLN A 268 6.94 34.38 -40.29
C GLN A 268 6.91 33.07 -39.49
N LEU A 269 8.06 32.46 -39.25
CA LEU A 269 8.22 31.27 -38.40
C LEU A 269 9.07 31.65 -37.18
N PHE A 270 8.52 31.48 -35.99
CA PHE A 270 9.17 31.74 -34.71
C PHE A 270 9.21 30.52 -33.85
N HIS A 271 10.34 30.27 -33.21
CA HIS A 271 10.50 29.23 -32.18
C HIS A 271 10.97 29.90 -30.90
N LEU A 272 10.10 29.88 -29.87
CA LEU A 272 10.28 30.52 -28.57
C LEU A 272 10.42 29.46 -27.50
N SER A 273 11.58 29.43 -26.85
CA SER A 273 11.89 28.45 -25.80
C SER A 273 12.17 29.17 -24.48
N GLY A 274 11.83 28.52 -23.35
CA GLY A 274 12.09 29.04 -22.01
C GLY A 274 11.19 30.22 -21.61
N MET A 275 9.99 30.30 -22.20
CA MET A 275 9.02 31.35 -21.89
C MET A 275 8.40 31.16 -20.51
N ASN A 276 8.29 32.25 -19.74
CA ASN A 276 7.57 32.30 -18.47
C ASN A 276 6.04 32.28 -18.69
N ASP A 277 5.27 32.04 -17.63
CA ASP A 277 3.82 31.97 -17.69
C ASP A 277 3.16 33.26 -18.19
N ALA A 278 3.70 34.43 -17.85
CA ALA A 278 3.19 35.72 -18.34
C ALA A 278 3.36 35.84 -19.86
N THR A 279 4.49 35.41 -20.39
CA THR A 279 4.76 35.42 -21.84
C THR A 279 3.85 34.44 -22.57
N ILE A 280 3.63 33.24 -22.02
CA ILE A 280 2.71 32.25 -22.57
C ILE A 280 1.28 32.79 -22.59
N ASP A 281 0.83 33.43 -21.50
CA ASP A 281 -0.50 34.07 -21.45
C ASP A 281 -0.63 35.17 -22.52
N TYR A 282 0.41 36.00 -22.68
CA TYR A 282 0.45 37.02 -23.72
C TYR A 282 0.35 36.45 -25.12
N LEU A 283 1.06 35.36 -25.41
CA LEU A 283 0.99 34.66 -26.70
C LEU A 283 -0.40 34.06 -26.96
N TYR A 284 -1.05 33.43 -25.96
CA TYR A 284 -2.41 32.96 -26.14
C TYR A 284 -3.39 34.09 -26.47
N ARG A 285 -3.41 35.16 -25.71
CA ARG A 285 -4.36 36.28 -25.86
C ARG A 285 -4.28 37.00 -27.20
N ASN A 286 -3.11 37.02 -27.84
CA ASN A 286 -2.88 37.70 -29.10
C ASN A 286 -2.91 36.75 -30.30
N ALA A 287 -3.04 35.42 -30.10
CA ALA A 287 -3.07 34.48 -31.18
C ALA A 287 -4.37 34.55 -31.98
N PHE A 288 -4.26 34.43 -33.31
CA PHE A 288 -5.40 34.23 -34.16
C PHE A 288 -6.13 32.93 -33.78
N CYS A 289 -5.38 31.86 -33.66
CA CYS A 289 -5.85 30.62 -33.10
C CYS A 289 -4.69 29.77 -32.54
N VAL A 290 -5.04 28.75 -31.78
CA VAL A 290 -4.12 27.69 -31.33
C VAL A 290 -4.30 26.48 -32.22
N ALA A 291 -3.19 25.91 -32.72
CA ALA A 291 -3.16 24.63 -33.39
C ALA A 291 -2.75 23.53 -32.42
N PHE A 292 -3.52 22.46 -32.38
CA PHE A 292 -3.23 21.31 -31.52
C PHE A 292 -3.31 19.98 -32.30
N PRO A 293 -2.31 19.71 -33.17
CA PRO A 293 -2.32 18.64 -34.18
C PRO A 293 -1.89 17.27 -33.66
N THR A 294 -1.97 17.05 -32.36
CA THR A 294 -1.43 15.86 -31.68
C THR A 294 -2.08 14.55 -32.17
N PHE A 295 -1.32 13.47 -32.19
CA PHE A 295 -1.84 12.12 -32.50
C PHE A 295 -2.55 11.47 -31.31
N ASN A 296 -2.17 11.81 -30.10
CA ASN A 296 -2.84 11.39 -28.87
C ASN A 296 -2.45 12.29 -27.69
N GLU A 297 -3.32 12.40 -26.70
CA GLU A 297 -3.11 13.18 -25.46
C GLU A 297 -3.78 12.51 -24.27
N GLY A 298 -3.28 12.82 -23.05
CA GLY A 298 -3.95 12.42 -21.82
C GLY A 298 -5.16 13.29 -21.49
N PHE A 299 -5.15 14.57 -21.88
CA PHE A 299 -6.27 15.48 -21.67
C PHE A 299 -6.32 16.62 -22.69
N GLY A 300 -5.23 17.34 -22.93
CA GLY A 300 -5.22 18.46 -23.86
C GLY A 300 -5.30 19.81 -23.16
N LEU A 301 -4.50 20.01 -22.11
CA LEU A 301 -4.42 21.29 -21.39
C LEU A 301 -4.30 22.54 -22.27
N PRO A 302 -3.54 22.55 -23.39
CA PRO A 302 -3.46 23.72 -24.27
C PRO A 302 -4.80 24.16 -24.87
N ILE A 303 -5.76 23.27 -25.04
CA ILE A 303 -7.10 23.60 -25.52
C ILE A 303 -7.84 24.46 -24.48
N ILE A 304 -7.89 24.00 -23.26
CA ILE A 304 -8.59 24.71 -22.18
C ILE A 304 -7.85 26.00 -21.77
N GLU A 305 -6.52 26.02 -21.88
CA GLU A 305 -5.73 27.23 -21.69
C GLU A 305 -6.06 28.29 -22.74
N ALA A 306 -6.23 27.90 -23.99
CA ALA A 306 -6.67 28.79 -25.06
C ALA A 306 -8.10 29.30 -24.81
N PHE A 307 -9.03 28.44 -24.45
CA PHE A 307 -10.43 28.82 -24.18
C PHE A 307 -10.54 29.85 -23.05
N GLN A 308 -9.78 29.73 -21.99
CA GLN A 308 -9.75 30.71 -20.90
C GLN A 308 -9.32 32.11 -21.34
N ARG A 309 -8.57 32.15 -22.40
CA ARG A 309 -8.08 33.42 -22.99
C ARG A 309 -8.91 33.89 -24.16
N GLY A 310 -10.02 33.18 -24.43
CA GLY A 310 -10.93 33.52 -25.53
C GLY A 310 -10.34 33.23 -26.91
N THR A 311 -9.33 32.39 -27.01
CA THR A 311 -8.61 32.07 -28.23
C THR A 311 -9.19 30.80 -28.87
N PRO A 312 -9.63 30.86 -30.15
CA PRO A 312 -10.12 29.70 -30.92
C PRO A 312 -9.05 28.62 -31.07
N VAL A 313 -9.49 27.37 -31.18
CA VAL A 313 -8.60 26.18 -31.26
C VAL A 313 -8.96 25.36 -32.49
N LEU A 314 -7.94 25.02 -33.31
CA LEU A 314 -7.96 23.96 -34.31
C LEU A 314 -7.32 22.72 -33.72
N ALA A 315 -8.09 21.66 -33.54
CA ALA A 315 -7.64 20.44 -32.88
C ALA A 315 -7.68 19.21 -33.81
N SER A 316 -6.82 18.24 -33.58
CA SER A 316 -6.94 16.94 -34.24
C SER A 316 -8.27 16.28 -33.95
N ASP A 317 -8.85 15.64 -34.97
CA ASP A 317 -10.06 14.85 -34.82
C ASP A 317 -9.80 13.50 -34.19
N ILE A 318 -9.60 13.52 -32.88
CA ILE A 318 -9.36 12.32 -32.05
C ILE A 318 -10.28 12.32 -30.80
N PRO A 319 -10.63 11.14 -30.26
CA PRO A 319 -11.63 11.02 -29.20
C PRO A 319 -11.39 11.95 -27.99
N ILE A 320 -10.19 11.98 -27.44
CA ILE A 320 -9.87 12.81 -26.28
C ILE A 320 -10.05 14.31 -26.56
N LEU A 321 -9.67 14.80 -27.74
CA LEU A 321 -9.82 16.22 -28.07
C LEU A 321 -11.27 16.57 -28.38
N ARG A 322 -12.04 15.62 -28.92
CA ARG A 322 -13.49 15.75 -29.05
C ARG A 322 -14.20 15.84 -27.70
N GLU A 323 -13.73 15.06 -26.71
CA GLU A 323 -14.27 15.09 -25.36
C GLU A 323 -13.99 16.43 -24.67
N VAL A 324 -12.75 16.94 -24.76
CA VAL A 324 -12.32 18.17 -24.07
C VAL A 324 -12.74 19.44 -24.80
N GLY A 325 -12.60 19.47 -26.14
CA GLY A 325 -12.89 20.62 -26.98
C GLY A 325 -14.38 20.78 -27.35
N GLY A 326 -15.09 19.65 -27.43
CA GLY A 326 -16.53 19.65 -27.78
C GLY A 326 -16.88 20.44 -29.01
N GLU A 327 -17.87 21.30 -28.90
CA GLU A 327 -18.31 22.23 -29.96
C GLU A 327 -17.54 23.56 -30.01
N LEU A 328 -16.53 23.71 -29.13
CA LEU A 328 -15.71 24.92 -29.03
C LEU A 328 -14.46 24.87 -29.91
N CYS A 329 -14.14 23.69 -30.47
CA CYS A 329 -13.06 23.49 -31.44
C CYS A 329 -13.62 23.26 -32.84
N ASP A 330 -12.89 23.64 -33.86
CA ASP A 330 -12.97 23.04 -35.18
C ASP A 330 -11.88 21.96 -35.29
N TYR A 331 -12.21 20.85 -35.98
CA TYR A 331 -11.38 19.65 -36.02
C TYR A 331 -10.85 19.36 -37.43
N PHE A 332 -9.66 18.76 -37.48
CA PHE A 332 -8.99 18.35 -38.73
C PHE A 332 -8.37 16.95 -38.59
N ASP A 333 -8.14 16.29 -39.72
CA ASP A 333 -7.44 15.00 -39.74
C ASP A 333 -5.95 15.21 -39.38
N PRO A 334 -5.43 14.61 -38.29
CA PRO A 334 -4.03 14.73 -37.89
C PRO A 334 -3.04 14.09 -38.87
N ASN A 335 -3.49 13.40 -39.90
CA ASN A 335 -2.68 12.82 -40.96
C ASN A 335 -2.63 13.64 -42.25
N SER A 336 -3.41 14.75 -42.34
CA SER A 336 -3.48 15.59 -43.55
C SER A 336 -3.20 17.05 -43.23
N TRP A 337 -2.11 17.58 -43.77
CA TRP A 337 -1.81 19.00 -43.70
C TRP A 337 -2.87 19.84 -44.49
N GLU A 338 -3.43 19.30 -45.59
CA GLU A 338 -4.49 19.93 -46.36
C GLU A 338 -5.74 20.16 -45.48
N SER A 339 -6.13 19.14 -44.72
CA SER A 339 -7.26 19.21 -43.80
C SER A 339 -7.08 20.32 -42.77
N PHE A 340 -5.86 20.44 -42.20
CA PHE A 340 -5.53 21.54 -41.29
C PHE A 340 -5.56 22.90 -42.02
N ALA A 341 -4.94 23.00 -43.21
CA ALA A 341 -4.88 24.24 -43.98
C ALA A 341 -6.30 24.70 -44.36
N ASP A 342 -7.15 23.80 -44.89
CA ASP A 342 -8.53 24.11 -45.30
C ASP A 342 -9.34 24.60 -44.09
N THR A 343 -9.23 23.94 -42.95
CA THR A 343 -9.93 24.33 -41.70
C THR A 343 -9.49 25.72 -41.26
N CYS A 344 -8.17 25.99 -41.24
CA CYS A 344 -7.62 27.28 -40.89
C CYS A 344 -8.05 28.37 -41.87
N MET A 345 -7.98 28.10 -43.17
CA MET A 345 -8.40 29.02 -44.25
C MET A 345 -9.87 29.35 -44.16
N SER A 346 -10.72 28.42 -43.75
CA SER A 346 -12.15 28.67 -43.53
C SER A 346 -12.43 29.80 -42.54
N TRP A 347 -11.54 29.99 -41.56
CA TRP A 347 -11.61 31.10 -40.61
C TRP A 347 -10.96 32.39 -41.16
N VAL A 348 -9.90 32.24 -41.94
CA VAL A 348 -9.21 33.39 -42.58
C VAL A 348 -10.07 34.07 -43.61
N GLU A 349 -10.75 33.32 -44.44
CA GLU A 349 -11.59 33.77 -45.53
C GLU A 349 -13.02 34.13 -45.11
N ASN A 350 -13.50 33.64 -43.99
CA ASN A 350 -14.85 33.90 -43.48
C ASN A 350 -14.80 34.50 -42.05
N ALA A 351 -14.73 35.85 -41.99
CA ALA A 351 -14.70 36.58 -40.74
C ALA A 351 -15.93 36.34 -39.84
N GLU A 352 -17.10 36.10 -40.41
CA GLU A 352 -18.34 35.84 -39.66
C GLU A 352 -18.23 34.49 -38.91
N ARG A 353 -17.74 33.45 -39.58
CA ARG A 353 -17.50 32.13 -38.99
C ARG A 353 -16.46 32.25 -37.89
N TYR A 354 -15.37 32.97 -38.09
CA TYR A 354 -14.34 33.18 -37.06
C TYR A 354 -14.92 33.87 -35.82
N GLU A 355 -15.69 34.93 -35.98
CA GLU A 355 -16.35 35.62 -34.88
C GLU A 355 -17.41 34.77 -34.18
N GLU A 356 -18.08 33.83 -34.91
CA GLU A 356 -18.96 32.86 -34.28
C GLU A 356 -18.22 31.91 -33.36
N VAL A 357 -17.07 31.34 -33.77
CA VAL A 357 -16.21 30.48 -32.94
C VAL A 357 -15.73 31.25 -31.73
N LYS A 358 -15.24 32.47 -31.89
CA LYS A 358 -14.84 33.33 -30.75
C LYS A 358 -15.96 33.57 -29.75
N ARG A 359 -17.17 33.80 -30.22
CA ARG A 359 -18.35 33.96 -29.34
C ARG A 359 -18.70 32.68 -28.58
N LYS A 360 -18.50 31.51 -29.20
CA LYS A 360 -18.66 30.22 -28.52
C LYS A 360 -17.59 30.04 -27.42
N VAL A 361 -16.33 30.23 -27.75
CA VAL A 361 -15.19 30.14 -26.82
C VAL A 361 -15.33 31.12 -25.66
N ALA A 362 -15.82 32.34 -25.89
CA ALA A 362 -16.06 33.31 -24.82
C ALA A 362 -17.08 32.87 -23.75
N LYS A 363 -17.88 31.83 -24.03
CA LYS A 363 -18.82 31.23 -23.08
C LYS A 363 -18.21 30.09 -22.28
N TYR A 364 -16.97 29.71 -22.53
CA TYR A 364 -16.30 28.64 -21.81
C TYR A 364 -16.27 28.92 -20.31
N GLN A 365 -16.64 27.93 -19.52
CA GLN A 365 -16.58 27.97 -18.07
C GLN A 365 -15.48 27.01 -17.61
N PRO A 366 -14.42 27.51 -16.97
CA PRO A 366 -13.35 26.64 -16.49
C PRO A 366 -13.83 25.70 -15.38
N VAL A 367 -13.37 24.46 -15.42
CA VAL A 367 -13.56 23.52 -14.33
C VAL A 367 -12.59 23.90 -13.21
N SER A 368 -13.12 24.17 -12.00
CA SER A 368 -12.27 24.54 -10.88
C SER A 368 -11.53 23.32 -10.30
N TRP A 369 -10.32 23.55 -9.80
CA TRP A 369 -9.59 22.52 -9.06
C TRP A 369 -10.32 22.08 -7.80
N ASP A 370 -11.17 22.92 -7.21
CA ASP A 370 -12.02 22.54 -6.08
C ASP A 370 -13.04 21.49 -6.50
N THR A 371 -13.71 21.67 -7.65
CA THR A 371 -14.64 20.67 -8.22
C THR A 371 -13.94 19.36 -8.57
N VAL A 372 -12.73 19.42 -9.13
CA VAL A 372 -11.91 18.25 -9.44
C VAL A 372 -11.59 17.47 -8.17
N THR A 373 -11.08 18.20 -7.15
CA THR A 373 -10.72 17.58 -5.86
C THR A 373 -11.93 16.96 -5.17
N GLU A 374 -13.07 17.64 -5.17
CA GLU A 374 -14.32 17.11 -4.62
C GLU A 374 -14.76 15.80 -5.30
N LYS A 375 -14.66 15.72 -6.64
CA LYS A 375 -14.96 14.48 -7.38
C LYS A 375 -14.02 13.34 -6.98
N ILE A 376 -12.72 13.64 -6.82
CA ILE A 376 -11.73 12.65 -6.38
C ILE A 376 -12.03 12.20 -4.94
N GLU A 377 -12.28 13.14 -4.02
CA GLU A 377 -12.63 12.84 -2.63
C GLU A 377 -13.90 11.99 -2.55
N ASN A 378 -14.94 12.34 -3.30
CA ASN A 378 -16.18 11.56 -3.38
C ASN A 378 -15.93 10.14 -3.93
N ALA A 379 -15.05 10.01 -4.94
CA ALA A 379 -14.69 8.70 -5.48
C ALA A 379 -13.95 7.85 -4.42
N LEU A 380 -13.02 8.44 -3.66
CA LEU A 380 -12.32 7.76 -2.57
C LEU A 380 -13.27 7.36 -1.43
N GLU A 381 -14.28 8.20 -1.12
CA GLU A 381 -15.29 7.87 -0.10
C GLU A 381 -16.13 6.65 -0.47
N THR A 382 -16.33 6.35 -1.76
CA THR A 382 -17.03 5.14 -2.18
C THR A 382 -16.32 3.85 -1.75
N MET A 383 -15.04 3.94 -1.37
CA MET A 383 -14.29 2.81 -0.81
C MET A 383 -14.68 2.46 0.62
N LYS A 384 -15.43 3.34 1.31
CA LYS A 384 -15.95 3.09 2.64
C LYS A 384 -17.27 2.32 2.53
N VAL A 385 -17.29 1.09 3.04
CA VAL A 385 -18.51 0.30 3.20
C VAL A 385 -18.87 0.26 4.67
N GLU A 386 -20.09 0.64 5.01
CA GLU A 386 -20.57 0.57 6.38
C GLU A 386 -20.93 -0.86 6.77
N TYR A 387 -20.62 -1.23 8.00
CA TYR A 387 -20.99 -2.52 8.55
C TYR A 387 -22.52 -2.54 8.80
N PRO A 388 -23.25 -3.49 8.21
CA PRO A 388 -24.70 -3.41 8.19
C PRO A 388 -25.37 -3.93 9.48
N TYR A 389 -24.63 -4.59 10.35
CA TYR A 389 -25.18 -5.25 11.51
C TYR A 389 -24.87 -4.50 12.81
N PRO A 390 -25.85 -4.37 13.72
CA PRO A 390 -25.60 -3.78 15.03
C PRO A 390 -24.69 -4.70 15.86
N ILE A 391 -23.67 -4.11 16.48
CA ILE A 391 -22.81 -4.80 17.43
C ILE A 391 -23.44 -4.62 18.82
N PRO A 392 -23.65 -5.68 19.61
CA PRO A 392 -24.24 -5.57 20.93
C PRO A 392 -23.28 -4.86 21.90
N GLU A 393 -23.84 -4.14 22.87
CA GLU A 393 -23.04 -3.53 23.94
C GLU A 393 -22.37 -4.57 24.85
N LYS A 394 -22.94 -5.77 24.96
CA LYS A 394 -22.41 -6.88 25.76
C LYS A 394 -22.45 -8.18 25.00
N ILE A 395 -21.35 -8.89 25.02
CA ILE A 395 -21.27 -10.29 24.60
C ILE A 395 -21.46 -11.13 25.84
N LYS A 396 -22.44 -12.04 25.84
CA LYS A 396 -22.75 -12.92 26.98
C LYS A 396 -22.53 -14.39 26.70
N GLN A 397 -22.34 -14.75 25.43
CA GLN A 397 -22.30 -16.13 24.99
C GLN A 397 -20.90 -16.48 24.44
N MET A 398 -20.41 -17.69 24.81
CA MET A 398 -19.23 -18.30 24.23
C MET A 398 -19.62 -19.63 23.62
N VAL A 399 -19.03 -19.94 22.46
CA VAL A 399 -19.31 -21.15 21.68
C VAL A 399 -18.05 -21.97 21.54
N TYR A 400 -18.12 -23.21 22.02
CA TYR A 400 -17.05 -24.19 21.92
C TYR A 400 -17.35 -25.24 20.86
N LEU A 401 -16.31 -25.69 20.16
CA LEU A 401 -16.34 -26.93 19.41
C LEU A 401 -15.32 -27.88 20.02
N THR A 402 -15.79 -28.95 20.64
CA THR A 402 -14.91 -29.88 21.36
C THR A 402 -15.48 -31.29 21.45
N ALA A 403 -14.59 -32.29 21.46
CA ALA A 403 -14.86 -33.65 21.84
C ALA A 403 -14.15 -34.08 23.17
N ARG A 404 -13.46 -33.12 23.83
CA ARG A 404 -12.62 -33.34 25.00
C ARG A 404 -13.26 -32.69 26.24
N SER A 405 -14.11 -33.44 26.91
CA SER A 405 -14.81 -32.96 28.11
C SER A 405 -13.87 -32.65 29.26
N GLU A 406 -12.78 -33.44 29.41
CA GLU A 406 -11.80 -33.24 30.50
C GLU A 406 -11.07 -31.91 30.39
N ASP A 407 -10.57 -31.57 29.18
CA ASP A 407 -9.85 -30.32 28.94
C ASP A 407 -10.78 -29.13 29.16
N LEU A 408 -12.01 -29.20 28.64
CA LEU A 408 -13.00 -28.16 28.85
C LEU A 408 -13.32 -27.95 30.33
N LEU A 409 -13.52 -29.04 31.08
CA LEU A 409 -13.82 -28.98 32.53
C LEU A 409 -12.65 -28.37 33.34
N GLU A 410 -11.41 -28.53 32.90
CA GLU A 410 -10.24 -27.92 33.54
C GLU A 410 -10.09 -26.43 33.20
N THR A 411 -10.52 -25.96 32.00
CA THR A 411 -10.41 -24.54 31.62
C THR A 411 -11.57 -23.68 32.06
N LEU A 412 -12.79 -24.24 32.20
CA LEU A 412 -14.00 -23.50 32.57
C LEU A 412 -13.90 -22.72 33.89
N PRO A 413 -13.30 -23.23 34.99
CA PRO A 413 -13.17 -22.45 36.24
C PRO A 413 -12.40 -21.16 36.06
N TYR A 414 -11.43 -21.10 35.14
CA TYR A 414 -10.68 -19.88 34.81
C TYR A 414 -11.51 -18.91 33.99
N MET A 415 -12.31 -19.43 33.06
CA MET A 415 -13.27 -18.61 32.32
C MET A 415 -14.29 -17.99 33.27
N GLU A 416 -14.78 -18.75 34.26
CA GLU A 416 -15.69 -18.22 35.28
C GLU A 416 -15.08 -17.11 36.12
N ALA A 417 -13.83 -17.28 36.54
CA ALA A 417 -13.13 -16.33 37.37
C ALA A 417 -12.72 -15.06 36.62
N PHE A 418 -12.28 -15.20 35.37
CA PHE A 418 -11.60 -14.13 34.65
C PHE A 418 -12.39 -13.52 33.50
N MET A 419 -13.54 -14.09 33.13
CA MET A 419 -14.45 -13.55 32.11
C MET A 419 -15.87 -13.40 32.68
N PRO A 420 -16.08 -12.48 33.65
CA PRO A 420 -17.36 -12.36 34.37
C PRO A 420 -18.53 -11.94 33.51
N PHE A 421 -18.28 -11.36 32.33
CA PHE A 421 -19.30 -10.93 31.39
C PHE A 421 -19.94 -12.07 30.59
N ILE A 422 -19.31 -13.26 30.56
CA ILE A 422 -19.88 -14.47 29.92
C ILE A 422 -20.88 -15.11 30.89
N GLU A 423 -22.10 -15.39 30.39
CA GLU A 423 -23.20 -15.96 31.14
C GLU A 423 -23.57 -17.37 30.62
N GLU A 424 -23.35 -17.60 29.33
CA GLU A 424 -23.86 -18.79 28.65
C GLU A 424 -22.80 -19.43 27.76
N LEU A 425 -22.77 -20.75 27.73
CA LEU A 425 -21.93 -21.53 26.84
C LEU A 425 -22.78 -22.40 25.93
N VAL A 426 -22.50 -22.36 24.64
CA VAL A 426 -23.00 -23.33 23.66
C VAL A 426 -21.86 -24.30 23.34
N ILE A 427 -22.05 -25.57 23.62
CA ILE A 427 -21.04 -26.59 23.43
C ILE A 427 -21.45 -27.44 22.23
N CYS A 428 -20.74 -27.27 21.12
CA CYS A 428 -20.84 -28.12 19.96
C CYS A 428 -19.98 -29.37 20.21
N CYS A 429 -20.63 -30.55 20.40
CA CYS A 429 -19.92 -31.73 20.86
C CYS A 429 -20.60 -33.05 20.42
N PRO A 430 -19.88 -34.18 20.50
CA PRO A 430 -20.49 -35.51 20.35
C PRO A 430 -21.63 -35.72 21.35
N ASP A 431 -22.69 -36.47 20.95
CA ASP A 431 -23.85 -36.73 21.77
C ASP A 431 -23.51 -37.38 23.12
N SER A 432 -22.44 -38.21 23.14
CA SER A 432 -21.94 -38.89 24.35
C SER A 432 -21.37 -37.93 25.39
N MET A 433 -20.93 -36.75 25.02
CA MET A 433 -20.32 -35.77 25.92
C MET A 433 -21.35 -35.03 26.79
N VAL A 434 -22.59 -34.93 26.32
CA VAL A 434 -23.65 -34.17 27.00
C VAL A 434 -23.89 -34.64 28.43
N GLU A 435 -24.03 -35.97 28.63
CA GLU A 435 -24.29 -36.54 29.97
C GLU A 435 -23.08 -36.42 30.91
N ILE A 436 -21.85 -36.43 30.37
CA ILE A 436 -20.63 -36.17 31.14
C ILE A 436 -20.64 -34.72 31.64
N MET A 437 -20.86 -33.77 30.75
CA MET A 437 -20.87 -32.36 31.11
C MET A 437 -21.98 -32.00 32.11
N LYS A 438 -23.20 -32.54 31.94
CA LYS A 438 -24.29 -32.35 32.90
C LYS A 438 -23.97 -32.90 34.28
N LYS A 439 -23.22 -33.97 34.36
CA LYS A 439 -22.87 -34.64 35.61
C LYS A 439 -21.71 -33.95 36.33
N GLU A 440 -20.67 -33.55 35.59
CA GLU A 440 -19.40 -33.12 36.19
C GLU A 440 -19.31 -31.57 36.33
N TYR A 441 -20.02 -30.81 35.48
CA TYR A 441 -19.97 -29.35 35.55
C TYR A 441 -20.99 -28.82 36.56
N HIS A 442 -20.51 -28.03 37.54
CA HIS A 442 -21.30 -27.41 38.61
C HIS A 442 -21.05 -25.90 38.74
N GLY A 443 -20.47 -25.30 37.73
CA GLY A 443 -20.16 -23.87 37.72
C GLY A 443 -21.34 -22.94 37.42
N ARG A 444 -21.04 -21.66 37.20
CA ARG A 444 -22.07 -20.59 37.07
C ARG A 444 -22.64 -20.46 35.66
N PHE A 445 -22.01 -21.04 34.61
CA PHE A 445 -22.48 -20.85 33.25
C PHE A 445 -23.75 -21.64 32.96
N ARG A 446 -24.65 -21.07 32.20
CA ARG A 446 -25.77 -21.79 31.61
C ARG A 446 -25.25 -22.57 30.37
N LEU A 447 -25.27 -23.90 30.46
CA LEU A 447 -24.84 -24.74 29.37
C LEU A 447 -25.97 -25.08 28.42
N GLN A 448 -25.73 -24.87 27.14
CA GLN A 448 -26.54 -25.37 26.04
C GLN A 448 -25.70 -26.30 25.17
N TYR A 449 -26.31 -27.30 24.56
CA TYR A 449 -25.62 -28.32 23.77
C TYR A 449 -26.15 -28.30 22.34
N LEU A 450 -25.23 -28.32 21.41
CA LEU A 450 -25.50 -28.53 19.99
C LEU A 450 -24.75 -29.77 19.55
N THR A 451 -25.45 -30.93 19.57
CA THR A 451 -24.78 -32.22 19.37
C THR A 451 -24.50 -32.51 17.91
N ASP A 452 -23.51 -33.38 17.66
CA ASP A 452 -23.13 -33.78 16.30
C ASP A 452 -24.35 -34.30 15.52
N SER A 453 -25.23 -35.12 16.15
CA SER A 453 -26.44 -35.61 15.51
C SER A 453 -27.41 -34.50 15.09
N GLN A 454 -27.52 -33.43 15.88
CA GLN A 454 -28.36 -32.27 15.57
C GLN A 454 -27.74 -31.43 14.44
N VAL A 455 -26.43 -31.19 14.51
CA VAL A 455 -25.71 -30.34 13.56
C VAL A 455 -25.61 -31.00 12.18
N LEU A 456 -25.26 -32.29 12.14
CA LEU A 456 -25.05 -33.01 10.91
C LEU A 456 -26.34 -33.29 10.14
N ASN A 457 -27.47 -33.48 10.84
CA ASN A 457 -28.77 -33.77 10.22
C ASN A 457 -28.67 -34.81 9.07
N GLY A 458 -27.86 -35.85 9.27
CA GLY A 458 -27.64 -36.93 8.32
C GLY A 458 -26.47 -36.73 7.33
N ALA A 459 -25.76 -35.62 7.40
CA ALA A 459 -24.52 -35.40 6.61
C ALA A 459 -23.37 -36.26 7.16
N GLU A 460 -22.47 -36.68 6.27
CA GLU A 460 -21.26 -37.40 6.68
C GLU A 460 -20.19 -36.49 7.25
N LEU A 461 -19.59 -36.91 8.35
CA LEU A 461 -18.53 -36.14 9.02
C LEU A 461 -17.18 -36.36 8.29
N PRO A 462 -16.47 -35.31 7.90
CA PRO A 462 -15.15 -35.45 7.28
C PRO A 462 -14.13 -36.17 8.19
N GLU A 463 -13.30 -37.02 7.60
CA GLU A 463 -12.24 -37.73 8.34
C GLU A 463 -11.08 -36.78 8.73
N ASP A 464 -10.70 -35.86 7.83
CA ASP A 464 -9.63 -34.91 8.09
C ASP A 464 -10.01 -33.91 9.19
N HIS A 465 -9.16 -33.76 10.18
CA HIS A 465 -9.43 -32.99 11.39
C HIS A 465 -9.78 -31.52 11.07
N SER A 466 -8.99 -30.84 10.25
CA SER A 466 -9.24 -29.44 9.91
C SER A 466 -10.53 -29.27 9.09
N LYS A 467 -10.81 -30.19 8.17
CA LYS A 467 -12.07 -30.18 7.41
C LYS A 467 -13.27 -30.43 8.32
N ARG A 468 -13.15 -31.33 9.29
CA ARG A 468 -14.19 -31.64 10.26
C ARG A 468 -14.55 -30.44 11.12
N ASN A 469 -13.54 -29.77 11.69
CA ASN A 469 -13.77 -28.62 12.54
C ASN A 469 -14.44 -27.47 11.76
N PHE A 470 -13.92 -27.13 10.60
CA PHE A 470 -14.51 -26.11 9.75
C PHE A 470 -15.95 -26.46 9.35
N PHE A 471 -16.19 -27.72 8.98
CA PHE A 471 -17.51 -28.20 8.59
C PHE A 471 -18.54 -28.07 9.72
N LEU A 472 -18.19 -28.56 10.91
CA LEU A 472 -19.07 -28.49 12.09
C LEU A 472 -19.35 -27.04 12.50
N ARG A 473 -18.33 -26.17 12.50
CA ARG A 473 -18.52 -24.75 12.81
C ARG A 473 -19.43 -24.06 11.78
N CYS A 474 -19.26 -24.32 10.50
CA CYS A 474 -20.14 -23.78 9.47
C CYS A 474 -21.59 -24.22 9.64
N LEU A 475 -21.83 -25.48 10.00
CA LEU A 475 -23.17 -25.98 10.27
C LEU A 475 -23.74 -25.37 11.55
N ALA A 476 -22.94 -25.24 12.60
CA ALA A 476 -23.34 -24.62 13.86
C ALA A 476 -23.82 -23.17 13.68
N MET A 477 -23.25 -22.41 12.74
CA MET A 477 -23.71 -21.05 12.42
C MET A 477 -25.17 -20.95 11.93
N LYS A 478 -25.77 -22.08 11.57
CA LYS A 478 -27.19 -22.17 11.17
C LYS A 478 -28.13 -22.34 12.37
N SER A 479 -27.59 -22.52 13.61
CA SER A 479 -28.37 -22.77 14.81
C SER A 479 -28.91 -21.47 15.44
N ASP A 480 -30.16 -21.52 15.89
CA ASP A 480 -30.79 -20.44 16.69
C ASP A 480 -30.28 -20.40 18.14
N LEU A 481 -29.53 -21.41 18.60
CA LEU A 481 -28.90 -21.44 19.92
C LEU A 481 -27.71 -20.49 20.03
N ILE A 482 -27.12 -20.10 18.90
CA ILE A 482 -25.98 -19.20 18.84
C ILE A 482 -26.45 -17.76 18.63
N ASP A 483 -26.03 -16.86 19.49
CA ASP A 483 -26.30 -15.42 19.39
C ASP A 483 -25.71 -14.85 18.09
N ASP A 484 -26.22 -13.71 17.64
CA ASP A 484 -25.68 -13.03 16.44
C ASP A 484 -24.20 -12.70 16.58
N VAL A 485 -23.79 -12.20 17.74
CA VAL A 485 -22.40 -11.92 18.08
C VAL A 485 -22.02 -12.71 19.33
N PHE A 486 -21.00 -13.53 19.24
CA PHE A 486 -20.54 -14.43 20.30
C PHE A 486 -19.02 -14.58 20.25
N ILE A 487 -18.44 -15.16 21.29
CA ILE A 487 -17.02 -15.53 21.32
C ILE A 487 -16.86 -16.98 20.90
N MET A 488 -16.11 -17.21 19.85
CA MET A 488 -15.75 -18.55 19.39
C MET A 488 -14.44 -19.01 20.05
N ALA A 489 -14.42 -20.21 20.59
CA ALA A 489 -13.29 -20.76 21.35
C ALA A 489 -13.06 -22.24 21.08
N ASP A 490 -11.83 -22.70 21.32
CA ASP A 490 -11.44 -24.09 21.53
C ASP A 490 -11.35 -24.41 23.02
N ASP A 491 -11.29 -25.68 23.36
CA ASP A 491 -11.31 -26.18 24.74
C ASP A 491 -10.00 -26.02 25.51
N ASP A 492 -8.91 -25.71 24.82
CA ASP A 492 -7.56 -25.53 25.33
C ASP A 492 -7.13 -24.06 25.56
N TYR A 493 -8.07 -23.14 25.61
CA TYR A 493 -7.77 -21.72 25.89
C TYR A 493 -8.06 -21.39 27.35
N ARG A 494 -7.08 -20.82 28.02
CA ARG A 494 -7.19 -20.44 29.44
C ARG A 494 -6.80 -18.98 29.63
N PRO A 495 -7.68 -18.12 30.18
CA PRO A 495 -7.32 -16.75 30.51
C PRO A 495 -6.37 -16.69 31.71
N LEU A 496 -5.44 -15.74 31.69
CA LEU A 496 -4.39 -15.60 32.70
C LEU A 496 -4.72 -14.60 33.82
N HIS A 497 -5.70 -13.75 33.60
CA HIS A 497 -6.15 -12.74 34.55
C HIS A 497 -7.54 -12.21 34.17
N LEU A 498 -8.10 -11.31 34.98
CA LEU A 498 -9.39 -10.69 34.72
C LEU A 498 -9.39 -9.97 33.39
N ILE A 499 -10.34 -10.28 32.55
CA ILE A 499 -10.49 -9.75 31.19
C ILE A 499 -11.81 -8.99 31.09
N ASP A 500 -11.75 -7.83 30.44
CA ASP A 500 -12.94 -7.08 30.01
C ASP A 500 -13.34 -7.50 28.59
N GLN A 501 -14.61 -7.31 28.24
CA GLN A 501 -15.08 -7.57 26.87
C GLN A 501 -14.40 -6.70 25.80
N ASP A 502 -13.75 -5.59 26.18
CA ASP A 502 -12.97 -4.74 25.28
C ASP A 502 -11.81 -5.45 24.60
N VAL A 503 -11.41 -6.62 25.14
CA VAL A 503 -10.47 -7.53 24.46
C VAL A 503 -11.08 -8.07 23.16
N PHE A 504 -12.39 -8.22 23.06
CA PHE A 504 -13.05 -8.82 21.90
C PHE A 504 -13.77 -7.80 21.01
N ILE A 505 -14.41 -6.81 21.63
CA ILE A 505 -15.08 -5.71 20.93
C ILE A 505 -14.76 -4.40 21.63
N LYS A 506 -14.24 -3.46 20.88
CA LYS A 506 -13.84 -2.16 21.37
C LYS A 506 -14.35 -1.06 20.45
N ASN A 507 -15.03 -0.06 21.02
CA ASN A 507 -15.60 1.06 20.27
C ASN A 507 -16.51 0.63 19.08
N GLY A 508 -17.27 -0.45 19.24
CA GLY A 508 -18.14 -1.00 18.20
C GLY A 508 -17.41 -1.69 17.06
N LYS A 509 -16.15 -2.10 17.27
CA LYS A 509 -15.33 -2.87 16.31
C LYS A 509 -14.90 -4.19 16.91
N PHE A 510 -14.76 -5.19 16.07
CA PHE A 510 -14.12 -6.46 16.46
C PHE A 510 -12.63 -6.26 16.67
N CYS A 511 -12.08 -6.84 17.74
CA CYS A 511 -10.63 -6.99 17.91
C CYS A 511 -10.20 -8.29 17.24
N GLY A 512 -9.51 -8.20 16.11
CA GLY A 512 -9.00 -9.36 15.39
C GLY A 512 -7.54 -9.60 15.72
N TYR A 513 -7.24 -10.70 16.41
CA TYR A 513 -5.88 -11.03 16.83
C TYR A 513 -5.19 -11.90 15.80
N TYR A 514 -4.17 -11.36 15.15
CA TYR A 514 -3.43 -12.03 14.09
C TYR A 514 -2.03 -12.46 14.53
N CYS A 515 -1.50 -13.48 13.87
CA CYS A 515 -0.12 -13.91 14.04
C CYS A 515 0.81 -13.29 12.98
N TYR A 516 0.50 -13.49 11.71
CA TYR A 516 1.28 -13.02 10.55
C TYR A 516 0.47 -13.16 9.25
N HIS A 517 1.10 -12.93 8.10
CA HIS A 517 0.45 -13.18 6.82
C HIS A 517 0.49 -14.65 6.41
N LEU A 518 -0.63 -15.21 5.97
CA LEU A 518 -0.73 -16.58 5.45
C LEU A 518 0.26 -16.87 4.32
N GLN A 519 0.66 -15.87 3.53
CA GLN A 519 1.68 -16.04 2.48
C GLN A 519 3.05 -16.43 3.03
N ASN A 520 3.31 -16.14 4.30
CA ASN A 520 4.56 -16.49 4.98
C ASN A 520 4.52 -17.88 5.61
N TRP A 521 3.36 -18.54 5.64
CA TRP A 521 3.26 -19.89 6.14
C TRP A 521 3.99 -20.86 5.22
N LYS A 522 5.02 -21.50 5.72
CA LYS A 522 5.82 -22.50 4.98
C LYS A 522 5.51 -23.94 5.39
N GLY A 523 4.92 -24.13 6.57
CA GLY A 523 4.74 -25.44 7.16
C GLY A 523 6.06 -26.17 7.45
N ASP A 524 5.98 -27.40 7.90
CA ASP A 524 7.14 -28.29 7.89
C ASP A 524 7.29 -28.91 6.50
N GLN A 525 8.29 -28.46 5.75
CA GLN A 525 8.51 -28.89 4.36
C GLN A 525 8.75 -30.40 4.21
N ASN A 526 9.12 -31.08 5.31
CA ASN A 526 9.35 -32.52 5.31
C ASN A 526 8.09 -33.33 5.63
N HIS A 527 7.10 -32.72 6.28
CA HIS A 527 5.87 -33.38 6.65
C HIS A 527 4.72 -32.39 6.90
N TYR A 528 3.93 -32.13 5.86
CA TYR A 528 2.76 -31.26 5.99
C TYR A 528 1.65 -31.97 6.79
N SER A 529 1.22 -31.31 7.87
CA SER A 529 0.08 -31.71 8.68
C SER A 529 -1.26 -31.33 8.02
N SER A 530 -2.37 -31.83 8.57
CA SER A 530 -3.71 -31.36 8.19
C SER A 530 -3.86 -29.85 8.37
N PHE A 531 -3.24 -29.30 9.41
CA PHE A 531 -3.23 -27.86 9.68
C PHE A 531 -2.46 -27.08 8.61
N ASP A 532 -1.29 -27.54 8.16
CA ASP A 532 -0.55 -26.90 7.07
C ASP A 532 -1.38 -26.84 5.79
N HIS A 533 -2.03 -27.94 5.44
CA HIS A 533 -2.93 -28.01 4.30
C HIS A 533 -4.12 -27.05 4.45
N CYS A 534 -4.67 -26.90 5.65
CA CYS A 534 -5.71 -25.92 5.95
C CYS A 534 -5.23 -24.49 5.68
N MET A 535 -4.04 -24.11 6.18
CA MET A 535 -3.46 -22.79 5.95
C MET A 535 -3.21 -22.51 4.47
N PHE A 536 -2.68 -23.49 3.73
CA PHE A 536 -2.46 -23.34 2.28
C PHE A 536 -3.77 -23.16 1.51
N ARG A 537 -4.81 -23.96 1.80
CA ARG A 537 -6.13 -23.82 1.17
C ARG A 537 -6.77 -22.47 1.51
N THR A 538 -6.70 -22.06 2.77
CA THR A 538 -7.23 -20.77 3.22
C THR A 538 -6.55 -19.61 2.48
N ARG A 539 -5.21 -19.62 2.40
CA ARG A 539 -4.44 -18.64 1.66
C ARG A 539 -4.88 -18.57 0.20
N GLN A 540 -4.92 -19.71 -0.48
CA GLN A 540 -5.29 -19.78 -1.88
C GLN A 540 -6.68 -19.19 -2.12
N PHE A 541 -7.67 -19.60 -1.34
CA PHE A 541 -9.03 -19.08 -1.44
C PHE A 541 -9.08 -17.56 -1.26
N LEU A 542 -8.47 -17.04 -0.20
CA LEU A 542 -8.48 -15.60 0.07
C LEU A 542 -7.80 -14.80 -1.05
N GLN A 543 -6.71 -15.30 -1.60
CA GLN A 543 -6.02 -14.69 -2.75
C GLN A 543 -6.87 -14.70 -4.01
N GLU A 544 -7.51 -15.81 -4.34
CA GLU A 544 -8.40 -15.94 -5.50
C GLU A 544 -9.61 -15.00 -5.42
N GLN A 545 -10.09 -14.73 -4.19
CA GLN A 545 -11.18 -13.78 -3.96
C GLN A 545 -10.70 -12.32 -3.83
N GLY A 546 -9.40 -12.06 -3.86
CA GLY A 546 -8.82 -10.72 -3.65
C GLY A 546 -9.00 -10.19 -2.24
N TYR A 547 -9.11 -11.08 -1.25
CA TYR A 547 -9.24 -10.72 0.16
C TYR A 547 -7.87 -10.51 0.80
N SER A 548 -7.86 -9.82 1.97
CA SER A 548 -6.68 -9.81 2.83
C SER A 548 -6.30 -11.24 3.25
N THR A 549 -5.03 -11.44 3.61
CA THR A 549 -4.49 -12.78 3.88
C THR A 549 -3.80 -12.86 5.24
N TRP A 550 -4.37 -12.24 6.24
CA TRP A 550 -3.88 -12.34 7.60
C TRP A 550 -4.25 -13.69 8.22
N MET A 551 -3.38 -14.22 9.07
CA MET A 551 -3.61 -15.45 9.83
C MET A 551 -4.18 -15.09 11.21
N TYR A 552 -5.43 -15.48 11.45
CA TYR A 552 -6.12 -15.25 12.73
C TYR A 552 -6.25 -16.50 13.60
N GLU A 553 -5.56 -17.60 13.25
CA GLU A 553 -5.37 -18.74 14.13
C GLU A 553 -4.38 -18.40 15.24
N SER A 554 -4.84 -17.62 16.20
CA SER A 554 -3.99 -17.03 17.23
C SER A 554 -4.02 -17.81 18.55
N HIS A 555 -4.62 -18.99 18.56
CA HIS A 555 -4.79 -19.83 19.74
C HIS A 555 -5.42 -19.08 20.93
N MET A 556 -6.42 -18.26 20.65
CA MET A 556 -7.21 -17.57 21.65
C MET A 556 -8.65 -17.38 21.19
N PRO A 557 -9.61 -17.23 22.12
CA PRO A 557 -10.98 -16.93 21.78
C PRO A 557 -11.07 -15.60 21.01
N GLN A 558 -11.98 -15.51 20.05
CA GLN A 558 -12.23 -14.28 19.29
C GLN A 558 -13.72 -14.08 19.02
N ALA A 559 -14.17 -12.83 18.98
CA ALA A 559 -15.56 -12.51 18.68
C ALA A 559 -15.90 -12.68 17.21
N ILE A 560 -17.02 -13.30 16.93
CA ILE A 560 -17.55 -13.63 15.59
C ILE A 560 -18.97 -13.08 15.47
N ASP A 561 -19.31 -12.57 14.27
CA ASP A 561 -20.70 -12.26 13.91
C ASP A 561 -21.26 -13.39 13.04
N LYS A 562 -22.25 -14.10 13.57
CA LYS A 562 -22.92 -15.20 12.88
C LYS A 562 -23.53 -14.77 11.53
N ARG A 563 -24.08 -13.57 11.47
CA ARG A 563 -24.75 -13.04 10.27
C ARG A 563 -23.76 -12.86 9.11
N VAL A 564 -22.56 -12.34 9.41
CA VAL A 564 -21.48 -12.26 8.41
C VAL A 564 -21.02 -13.66 7.98
N TYR A 565 -20.95 -14.60 8.93
CA TYR A 565 -20.61 -15.98 8.59
C TYR A 565 -21.65 -16.60 7.67
N GLN A 566 -22.94 -16.32 7.89
CA GLN A 566 -24.02 -16.74 7.01
C GLN A 566 -23.91 -16.10 5.61
N GLU A 567 -23.55 -14.81 5.51
CA GLU A 567 -23.24 -14.19 4.21
C GLU A 567 -22.13 -14.95 3.45
N ILE A 568 -21.07 -15.37 4.16
CA ILE A 568 -19.97 -16.14 3.57
C ILE A 568 -20.50 -17.47 3.02
N LEU A 569 -21.33 -18.18 3.81
CA LEU A 569 -21.93 -19.45 3.41
C LEU A 569 -22.88 -19.31 2.22
N GLU A 570 -23.64 -18.23 2.15
CA GLU A 570 -24.52 -17.94 1.02
C GLU A 570 -23.75 -17.55 -0.25
N LYS A 571 -22.69 -16.78 -0.08
CA LYS A 571 -21.85 -16.31 -1.20
C LYS A 571 -21.02 -17.42 -1.83
N TYR A 572 -20.60 -18.40 -1.04
CA TYR A 572 -19.71 -19.47 -1.49
C TYR A 572 -20.33 -20.84 -1.22
N PRO A 573 -21.16 -21.35 -2.14
CA PRO A 573 -21.74 -22.70 -2.01
C PRO A 573 -20.67 -23.77 -1.78
N ASP A 574 -20.94 -24.71 -0.88
CA ASP A 574 -20.05 -25.80 -0.50
C ASP A 574 -18.74 -25.40 0.19
N ILE A 575 -18.60 -24.13 0.63
CA ILE A 575 -17.39 -23.67 1.33
C ILE A 575 -17.12 -24.51 2.57
N GLU A 576 -18.16 -24.96 3.28
CA GLU A 576 -18.07 -25.75 4.51
C GLU A 576 -17.30 -27.06 4.30
N THR A 577 -17.28 -27.61 3.09
CA THR A 577 -16.58 -28.87 2.78
C THR A 577 -15.08 -28.70 2.52
N LYS A 578 -14.58 -27.45 2.42
CA LYS A 578 -13.21 -27.15 1.96
C LYS A 578 -12.17 -27.25 3.07
N GLY A 579 -12.55 -27.04 4.33
CA GLY A 579 -11.64 -27.10 5.49
C GLY A 579 -10.63 -25.96 5.50
N TYR A 580 -11.15 -24.75 5.63
CA TYR A 580 -10.39 -23.52 5.81
C TYR A 580 -10.22 -23.18 7.31
N SER A 581 -9.39 -22.19 7.62
CA SER A 581 -9.30 -21.60 8.95
C SER A 581 -10.51 -20.69 9.18
N GLU A 582 -11.33 -21.00 10.16
CA GLU A 582 -12.60 -20.33 10.42
C GLU A 582 -12.40 -18.85 10.81
N TRP A 583 -11.46 -18.58 11.70
CA TRP A 583 -11.13 -17.19 12.10
C TRP A 583 -10.51 -16.40 10.94
N SER A 584 -9.59 -17.03 10.19
CA SER A 584 -8.95 -16.35 9.07
C SER A 584 -9.93 -16.06 7.93
N ILE A 585 -10.90 -16.93 7.66
CA ILE A 585 -11.97 -16.65 6.68
C ILE A 585 -12.82 -15.47 7.15
N PHE A 586 -13.31 -15.50 8.40
CA PHE A 586 -14.18 -14.45 8.93
C PHE A 586 -13.48 -13.07 8.93
N PHE A 587 -12.34 -12.95 9.60
CA PHE A 587 -11.69 -11.65 9.76
C PHE A 587 -11.18 -11.06 8.44
N ASN A 588 -10.65 -11.88 7.53
CA ASN A 588 -10.22 -11.40 6.23
C ASN A 588 -11.41 -10.98 5.34
N TYR A 589 -12.55 -11.67 5.46
CA TYR A 589 -13.78 -11.26 4.81
C TYR A 589 -14.23 -9.88 5.33
N VAL A 590 -14.36 -9.73 6.66
CA VAL A 590 -14.75 -8.46 7.29
C VAL A 590 -13.78 -7.34 6.95
N ASN A 591 -12.48 -7.55 7.03
CA ASN A 591 -11.46 -6.57 6.68
C ASN A 591 -11.60 -6.06 5.24
N THR A 592 -11.99 -6.93 4.32
CA THR A 592 -12.05 -6.59 2.89
C THR A 592 -13.40 -6.01 2.49
N ILE A 593 -14.50 -6.60 2.98
CA ILE A 593 -15.86 -6.17 2.60
C ILE A 593 -16.32 -4.98 3.45
N TYR A 594 -15.99 -4.97 4.75
CA TYR A 594 -16.36 -3.93 5.71
C TYR A 594 -15.13 -3.26 6.31
N PRO A 595 -14.32 -2.56 5.50
CA PRO A 595 -13.03 -2.04 5.92
C PRO A 595 -13.15 -1.07 7.09
N GLY A 596 -12.34 -1.29 8.11
CA GLY A 596 -12.34 -0.50 9.35
C GLY A 596 -13.26 -1.02 10.45
N GLN A 597 -13.97 -2.15 10.24
CA GLN A 597 -14.80 -2.81 11.26
C GLN A 597 -13.98 -3.72 12.20
N VAL A 598 -12.78 -4.12 11.80
CA VAL A 598 -11.85 -4.87 12.64
C VAL A 598 -10.70 -3.97 13.08
N GLU A 599 -10.39 -3.95 14.37
CA GLU A 599 -9.13 -3.48 14.92
C GLU A 599 -8.16 -4.66 14.92
N ASN A 600 -7.18 -4.62 14.01
CA ASN A 600 -6.22 -5.73 13.85
C ASN A 600 -5.10 -5.58 14.87
N LEU A 601 -5.00 -6.53 15.77
CA LEU A 601 -4.07 -6.55 16.90
C LEU A 601 -3.16 -7.77 16.83
N PRO A 602 -1.89 -7.63 17.23
CA PRO A 602 -1.04 -8.80 17.42
C PRO A 602 -1.63 -9.73 18.49
N PHE A 603 -1.45 -11.02 18.32
CA PHE A 603 -1.93 -11.99 19.29
C PHE A 603 -1.30 -11.80 20.69
N VAL A 604 -2.06 -12.13 21.71
CA VAL A 604 -1.70 -11.94 23.13
C VAL A 604 -1.80 -13.26 23.92
N VAL A 605 -1.48 -14.36 23.28
CA VAL A 605 -1.54 -15.70 23.85
C VAL A 605 -0.13 -16.25 24.07
N MET A 606 0.07 -16.95 25.18
CA MET A 606 1.23 -17.80 25.36
C MET A 606 0.99 -19.10 24.61
N SER A 607 1.68 -19.26 23.50
CA SER A 607 1.65 -20.50 22.71
C SER A 607 2.86 -21.38 23.02
N TRP A 608 2.67 -22.67 22.89
CA TRP A 608 3.62 -23.69 23.28
C TRP A 608 4.75 -23.94 22.31
N PRO A 609 5.81 -24.66 22.72
CA PRO A 609 6.93 -25.00 21.87
C PRO A 609 6.45 -25.55 20.53
N GLY A 610 6.91 -24.92 19.44
CA GLY A 610 6.54 -25.29 18.08
C GLY A 610 5.34 -24.58 17.51
N SER A 611 4.53 -23.86 18.30
CA SER A 611 3.55 -22.95 17.73
C SER A 611 4.25 -21.72 17.18
N CYS A 612 3.99 -21.45 15.92
CA CYS A 612 4.70 -20.44 15.19
C CYS A 612 4.01 -19.10 15.32
N GLY A 613 4.40 -18.28 16.25
CA GLY A 613 4.17 -16.86 16.06
C GLY A 613 5.25 -16.29 15.17
N ALA A 614 4.95 -15.97 13.92
CA ALA A 614 5.77 -15.01 13.19
C ALA A 614 5.35 -13.63 13.66
N TRP A 615 6.06 -13.12 14.59
CA TRP A 615 5.83 -11.80 15.14
C TRP A 615 6.49 -10.79 14.25
N ASP A 616 5.84 -9.69 14.08
CA ASP A 616 6.58 -8.48 13.76
C ASP A 616 7.49 -8.19 14.97
N LEU A 617 8.79 -8.12 14.75
CA LEU A 617 9.79 -8.01 15.84
C LEU A 617 9.63 -6.73 16.67
N GLU A 618 8.93 -5.75 16.15
CA GLU A 618 8.63 -4.50 16.85
C GLU A 618 7.42 -4.63 17.78
N VAL A 619 6.64 -5.71 17.69
CA VAL A 619 5.38 -5.90 18.40
C VAL A 619 5.40 -7.18 19.23
N PHE A 620 6.25 -7.23 20.25
CA PHE A 620 6.02 -8.20 21.32
C PHE A 620 4.78 -7.79 22.11
N PRO A 621 3.85 -8.71 22.40
CA PRO A 621 2.77 -8.40 23.32
C PRO A 621 3.40 -7.94 24.65
N LYS A 622 3.04 -6.76 25.07
CA LYS A 622 3.45 -6.23 26.37
C LYS A 622 2.88 -7.08 27.49
N GLU A 623 1.83 -7.80 27.19
CA GLU A 623 1.06 -8.59 28.12
C GLU A 623 0.42 -9.78 27.44
N TYR A 624 0.51 -10.97 28.07
CA TYR A 624 -0.23 -12.15 27.65
C TYR A 624 -1.55 -12.20 28.43
N ILE A 625 -2.64 -12.43 27.69
CA ILE A 625 -4.00 -12.47 28.23
C ILE A 625 -4.49 -13.90 28.35
N PHE A 626 -4.12 -14.75 27.39
CA PHE A 626 -4.47 -16.15 27.34
C PHE A 626 -3.23 -17.03 27.28
N GLU A 627 -3.38 -18.30 27.63
CA GLU A 627 -2.47 -19.37 27.23
C GLU A 627 -3.21 -20.44 26.44
N ASN A 628 -2.47 -21.14 25.60
CA ASN A 628 -2.89 -22.38 25.01
C ASN A 628 -2.55 -23.51 25.99
N TYR A 629 -3.57 -24.03 26.71
CA TYR A 629 -3.40 -24.91 27.82
C TYR A 629 -3.31 -26.37 27.39
N TYR A 630 -2.21 -27.00 27.77
CA TYR A 630 -2.00 -28.44 27.61
C TYR A 630 -1.71 -29.05 28.98
N ARG A 631 -2.63 -29.87 29.44
CA ARG A 631 -2.57 -30.56 30.73
C ARG A 631 -1.26 -31.33 30.95
N GLU A 632 -0.79 -32.00 29.91
CA GLU A 632 0.40 -32.84 29.93
C GLU A 632 1.64 -32.08 30.33
N LEU A 633 1.71 -30.80 30.04
CA LEU A 633 2.89 -29.96 30.32
C LEU A 633 3.09 -29.67 31.81
N TYR A 634 2.08 -29.96 32.64
CA TYR A 634 2.10 -29.78 34.08
C TYR A 634 2.34 -31.08 34.85
N GLU A 635 2.47 -32.21 34.15
CA GLU A 635 2.70 -33.51 34.77
C GLU A 635 4.17 -33.71 35.18
N PRO A 636 4.48 -34.63 36.12
CA PRO A 636 5.84 -34.90 36.56
C PRO A 636 6.79 -35.25 35.41
N GLY A 637 7.94 -34.59 35.34
CA GLY A 637 8.93 -34.77 34.29
C GLY A 637 8.78 -33.79 33.11
N GLU A 638 7.69 -33.04 33.08
CA GLU A 638 7.38 -32.10 32.00
C GLU A 638 7.78 -30.65 32.30
N ILE A 639 7.59 -29.79 31.33
CA ILE A 639 8.09 -28.42 31.31
C ILE A 639 7.63 -27.61 32.52
N PHE A 640 6.40 -27.79 32.97
CA PHE A 640 5.79 -27.03 34.06
C PHE A 640 5.51 -27.88 35.31
N GLU A 641 6.18 -29.01 35.44
CA GLU A 641 6.09 -29.87 36.66
C GLU A 641 6.19 -29.07 37.97
N GLN A 642 7.05 -28.06 38.04
CA GLN A 642 7.23 -27.21 39.21
C GLN A 642 6.08 -26.24 39.48
N TYR A 643 5.13 -26.11 38.53
CA TYR A 643 3.99 -25.24 38.63
C TYR A 643 2.72 -26.07 38.78
N SER A 644 1.87 -25.66 39.71
CA SER A 644 0.54 -26.27 39.83
C SER A 644 -0.32 -25.98 38.59
N LYS A 645 -1.25 -26.89 38.27
CA LYS A 645 -2.33 -26.64 37.32
C LYS A 645 -3.13 -25.39 37.70
N ASP A 646 -3.19 -25.09 39.01
CA ASP A 646 -3.85 -23.90 39.57
C ASP A 646 -2.92 -22.68 39.67
N TYR A 647 -1.78 -22.75 39.00
CA TYR A 647 -0.71 -21.77 39.06
C TYR A 647 -1.19 -20.32 38.84
N TYR A 648 -2.15 -20.12 37.98
CA TYR A 648 -2.72 -18.83 37.70
C TYR A 648 -3.88 -18.42 38.57
N ALA A 649 -4.46 -19.31 39.34
CA ALA A 649 -5.61 -19.06 40.21
C ALA A 649 -5.34 -18.04 41.32
N GLY A 650 -4.06 -17.80 41.64
CA GLY A 650 -3.62 -16.80 42.60
C GLY A 650 -2.88 -15.63 42.01
N THR A 651 -2.73 -15.59 40.73
CA THR A 651 -2.11 -14.58 39.87
C THR A 651 -1.22 -13.54 40.50
N GLU A 652 -0.09 -13.97 40.95
CA GLU A 652 0.98 -13.01 41.17
C GLU A 652 1.71 -12.76 39.85
N MET A 653 1.93 -11.49 39.53
CA MET A 653 2.66 -11.04 38.35
C MET A 653 4.03 -11.71 38.20
N GLU A 654 4.66 -12.11 39.31
CA GLU A 654 5.94 -12.81 39.30
C GLU A 654 5.89 -14.20 38.67
N ASN A 655 4.82 -14.93 38.90
CA ASN A 655 4.66 -16.28 38.35
C ASN A 655 4.45 -16.24 36.85
N ARG A 656 3.63 -15.31 36.41
CA ARG A 656 3.40 -15.00 35.01
C ARG A 656 4.70 -14.62 34.30
N LYS A 657 5.51 -13.76 34.90
CA LYS A 657 6.81 -13.39 34.37
C LYS A 657 7.74 -14.59 34.20
N LYS A 658 7.80 -15.51 35.20
CA LYS A 658 8.62 -16.72 35.13
C LYS A 658 8.24 -17.63 33.99
N VAL A 659 6.93 -17.86 33.78
CA VAL A 659 6.44 -18.65 32.65
C VAL A 659 6.73 -17.96 31.34
N THR A 660 6.50 -16.66 31.24
CA THR A 660 6.81 -15.87 30.05
C THR A 660 8.31 -15.89 29.73
N ASP A 661 9.17 -15.74 30.74
CA ASP A 661 10.62 -15.80 30.56
C ASP A 661 11.07 -17.21 30.12
N TYR A 662 10.49 -18.25 30.70
CA TYR A 662 10.74 -19.62 30.29
C TYR A 662 10.32 -19.89 28.86
N MET A 663 9.12 -19.45 28.46
CA MET A 663 8.58 -19.56 27.11
C MET A 663 9.46 -18.83 26.11
N ASN A 664 9.85 -17.62 26.44
CA ASN A 664 10.75 -16.82 25.60
C ASN A 664 12.12 -17.51 25.42
N TYR A 665 12.59 -18.24 26.43
CA TYR A 665 13.84 -19.01 26.35
C TYR A 665 13.72 -20.25 25.47
N HIS A 666 12.71 -21.09 25.68
CA HIS A 666 12.59 -22.39 24.99
C HIS A 666 11.99 -22.34 23.59
N ASN A 667 11.08 -21.39 23.32
CA ASN A 667 10.43 -21.27 22.04
C ASN A 667 11.16 -20.41 21.00
N ALA A 668 12.20 -19.76 21.42
CA ALA A 668 12.86 -18.79 20.55
C ALA A 668 13.42 -19.38 19.27
N HIS A 669 13.78 -20.64 19.26
CA HIS A 669 14.39 -21.24 18.09
C HIS A 669 13.40 -21.40 16.92
N SER A 670 12.24 -22.02 17.15
CA SER A 670 11.26 -22.23 16.08
C SER A 670 10.57 -20.91 15.70
N GLN A 671 10.24 -20.10 16.70
CA GLN A 671 9.62 -18.80 16.46
C GLN A 671 10.52 -17.85 15.66
N ILE A 672 11.80 -17.75 16.04
CA ILE A 672 12.75 -16.88 15.35
C ILE A 672 12.95 -17.31 13.90
N ARG A 673 13.03 -18.61 13.63
CA ARG A 673 13.14 -19.12 12.27
C ARG A 673 11.93 -18.71 11.40
N THR A 674 10.73 -18.90 11.93
CA THR A 674 9.49 -18.56 11.21
C THR A 674 9.36 -17.05 11.02
N MET A 675 9.70 -16.25 12.03
CA MET A 675 9.73 -14.79 11.92
C MET A 675 10.70 -14.31 10.85
N PHE A 676 11.90 -14.88 10.84
CA PHE A 676 12.91 -14.54 9.83
C PHE A 676 12.44 -14.86 8.42
N GLN A 677 11.85 -16.04 8.22
CA GLN A 677 11.30 -16.45 6.93
C GLN A 677 10.16 -15.52 6.49
N ALA A 678 9.28 -15.15 7.40
CA ALA A 678 8.19 -14.23 7.13
C ALA A 678 8.70 -12.83 6.76
N TYR A 679 9.64 -12.31 7.53
CA TYR A 679 10.25 -11.02 7.26
C TYR A 679 10.97 -11.00 5.90
N ARG A 680 11.77 -12.03 5.64
CA ARG A 680 12.49 -12.18 4.37
C ARG A 680 11.53 -12.24 3.18
N ALA A 681 10.48 -13.06 3.26
CA ALA A 681 9.50 -13.18 2.19
C ALA A 681 8.78 -11.86 1.90
N ASN A 682 8.37 -11.13 2.94
CA ASN A 682 7.76 -9.81 2.79
C ASN A 682 8.72 -8.81 2.15
N TYR A 683 9.95 -8.82 2.60
CA TYR A 683 10.95 -7.91 2.05
C TYR A 683 11.26 -8.20 0.58
N GLU A 684 11.44 -9.47 0.22
CA GLU A 684 11.65 -9.90 -1.17
C GLU A 684 10.46 -9.56 -2.08
N MET A 685 9.23 -9.67 -1.57
CA MET A 685 8.03 -9.26 -2.31
C MET A 685 8.00 -7.75 -2.60
N ILE A 686 8.41 -6.91 -1.64
CA ILE A 686 8.38 -5.44 -1.80
C ILE A 686 9.52 -4.95 -2.70
N TYR A 687 10.73 -5.46 -2.48
CA TYR A 687 11.95 -4.87 -3.00
C TYR A 687 12.64 -5.73 -4.07
N GLY A 688 12.11 -6.92 -4.37
CA GLY A 688 12.67 -7.85 -5.38
C GLY A 688 13.85 -8.66 -4.90
N GLU A 689 14.51 -8.25 -3.82
CA GLU A 689 15.64 -8.96 -3.21
C GLU A 689 15.61 -8.79 -1.69
N TYR A 690 16.08 -9.80 -0.97
CA TYR A 690 16.25 -9.70 0.46
C TYR A 690 17.54 -8.91 0.78
N PRO A 691 17.48 -7.87 1.63
CA PRO A 691 18.68 -7.16 2.01
C PRO A 691 19.56 -8.01 2.92
N THR A 692 20.83 -7.81 2.81
CA THR A 692 21.78 -8.34 3.76
C THR A 692 21.53 -7.81 5.20
N PHE A 693 20.78 -6.71 5.32
CA PHE A 693 20.58 -5.98 6.56
C PHE A 693 19.09 -5.84 6.87
N ALA A 694 18.67 -6.43 8.01
CA ALA A 694 17.28 -6.41 8.45
C ALA A 694 16.97 -5.32 9.49
N LEU A 695 17.98 -4.89 10.22
CA LEU A 695 17.87 -3.88 11.27
C LEU A 695 18.61 -2.62 10.88
N SER A 696 17.95 -1.48 11.08
CA SER A 696 18.59 -0.18 10.88
C SER A 696 18.35 0.73 12.07
N PHE A 697 19.30 1.61 12.34
CA PHE A 697 19.10 2.74 13.23
C PHE A 697 19.82 3.97 12.68
N THR A 698 19.26 5.12 12.94
CA THR A 698 19.78 6.39 12.46
C THR A 698 19.96 7.34 13.64
N ALA A 699 21.11 8.00 13.70
CA ALA A 699 21.36 9.09 14.61
C ALA A 699 22.25 10.12 13.92
N GLU A 700 21.88 11.39 14.01
CA GLU A 700 22.66 12.55 13.51
C GLU A 700 23.19 12.40 12.07
N GLY A 701 22.36 11.90 11.14
CA GLY A 701 22.73 11.71 9.74
C GLY A 701 23.56 10.46 9.45
N CYS A 702 23.78 9.60 10.45
CA CYS A 702 24.43 8.31 10.26
C CYS A 702 23.41 7.18 10.43
N THR A 703 23.25 6.34 9.42
CA THR A 703 22.40 5.16 9.47
C THR A 703 23.26 3.92 9.49
N ILE A 704 23.05 3.06 10.49
CA ILE A 704 23.73 1.76 10.62
C ILE A 704 22.71 0.66 10.42
N ARG A 705 23.04 -0.27 9.55
CA ARG A 705 22.22 -1.45 9.26
C ARG A 705 22.94 -2.71 9.67
N LEU A 706 22.25 -3.55 10.40
CA LEU A 706 22.74 -4.85 10.88
C LEU A 706 21.83 -5.96 10.41
N PRO A 707 22.37 -7.15 10.12
CA PRO A 707 21.54 -8.32 9.89
C PRO A 707 20.83 -8.69 11.20
N GLN A 708 19.60 -9.09 11.07
CA GLN A 708 18.80 -9.54 12.23
C GLN A 708 19.20 -10.94 12.68
N TYR A 709 19.77 -11.72 11.77
CA TYR A 709 20.20 -13.09 12.00
C TYR A 709 21.55 -13.35 11.35
N ILE A 710 22.35 -14.13 12.00
CA ILE A 710 23.69 -14.51 11.54
C ILE A 710 23.72 -16.03 11.37
N GLY A 711 23.99 -16.49 10.16
CA GLY A 711 24.32 -17.89 9.92
C GLY A 711 25.73 -18.18 10.39
N ILE A 712 25.92 -19.17 11.25
CA ILE A 712 27.24 -19.64 11.68
C ILE A 712 27.64 -20.80 10.78
N GLY A 713 28.78 -20.67 10.08
CA GLY A 713 29.44 -21.77 9.39
C GLY A 713 30.27 -22.64 10.34
N GLU A 714 30.85 -23.72 9.84
CA GLU A 714 31.82 -24.57 10.56
C GLU A 714 33.23 -23.92 10.65
N GLU A 715 33.39 -22.73 10.10
CA GLU A 715 34.62 -21.95 10.07
C GLU A 715 34.91 -21.29 11.43
N ALA A 716 36.16 -20.93 11.65
CA ALA A 716 36.58 -20.33 12.90
C ALA A 716 36.00 -18.91 13.16
N PHE A 717 35.49 -18.28 12.11
CA PHE A 717 34.94 -16.95 12.15
C PHE A 717 33.60 -16.89 11.38
N THR A 718 32.67 -16.08 11.88
CA THR A 718 31.47 -15.68 11.12
C THR A 718 31.62 -14.24 10.70
N ARG A 719 31.22 -13.93 9.47
CA ARG A 719 31.21 -12.58 8.92
C ARG A 719 29.80 -12.01 9.07
N ILE A 720 29.71 -10.91 9.80
CA ILE A 720 28.48 -10.14 9.93
C ILE A 720 28.59 -8.95 8.98
N PRO A 721 27.83 -8.93 7.89
CA PRO A 721 27.79 -7.76 7.05
C PRO A 721 27.07 -6.62 7.78
N PHE A 722 27.63 -5.44 7.73
CA PHE A 722 26.93 -4.24 8.19
C PHE A 722 27.17 -3.10 7.19
N LEU A 723 26.18 -2.23 7.09
CA LEU A 723 26.26 -1.05 6.23
C LEU A 723 26.14 0.19 7.12
N ILE A 724 27.10 1.09 6.96
CA ILE A 724 27.01 2.44 7.52
C ILE A 724 26.76 3.41 6.38
N GLN A 725 25.61 4.04 6.38
CA GLN A 725 25.28 5.13 5.45
C GLN A 725 25.40 6.45 6.19
N ASN A 726 26.07 7.39 5.56
CA ASN A 726 26.41 8.64 6.18
C ASN A 726 26.15 9.82 5.22
N GLU A 727 25.27 10.71 5.64
CA GLU A 727 24.91 11.92 4.88
C GLU A 727 25.89 13.06 5.07
N ILE A 728 26.79 12.95 6.05
CA ILE A 728 27.72 14.02 6.46
C ILE A 728 29.20 13.73 6.13
N GLY A 729 29.52 12.69 5.40
CA GLY A 729 30.89 12.39 4.98
C GLY A 729 31.82 11.96 6.11
N LEU A 730 31.45 10.91 6.87
CA LEU A 730 32.30 10.31 7.89
C LEU A 730 33.54 9.68 7.25
N GLU A 731 34.71 10.18 7.51
CA GLU A 731 35.95 9.66 6.93
C GLU A 731 36.57 8.53 7.77
N GLU A 732 36.35 8.54 9.08
CA GLU A 732 36.90 7.54 10.01
C GLU A 732 36.00 7.39 11.24
N ALA A 733 35.68 6.14 11.63
CA ALA A 733 34.94 5.81 12.84
C ALA A 733 35.58 4.63 13.58
N GLU A 734 35.52 4.67 14.89
CA GLU A 734 35.85 3.52 15.76
C GLU A 734 34.59 2.70 15.99
N ILE A 735 34.64 1.42 15.67
CA ILE A 735 33.52 0.50 15.85
C ILE A 735 33.91 -0.52 16.93
N THR A 736 33.08 -0.60 17.95
CA THR A 736 33.19 -1.66 18.97
C THR A 736 31.91 -2.49 18.96
N TYR A 737 32.04 -3.78 19.18
CA TYR A 737 30.92 -4.68 19.29
C TYR A 737 31.09 -5.69 20.40
N ARG A 738 29.96 -6.12 20.98
CA ARG A 738 29.92 -7.22 21.93
C ARG A 738 28.66 -8.05 21.76
N TYR A 739 28.80 -9.33 22.05
CA TYR A 739 27.70 -10.26 22.10
C TYR A 739 27.54 -10.78 23.50
N ILE A 740 26.37 -10.57 24.11
CA ILE A 740 26.05 -10.92 25.48
C ILE A 740 24.97 -11.99 25.43
N ASP A 741 25.17 -13.13 26.09
CA ASP A 741 24.18 -14.20 26.16
C ASP A 741 22.95 -13.80 27.01
N VAL A 742 21.95 -14.66 27.03
CA VAL A 742 20.73 -14.42 27.83
C VAL A 742 20.93 -14.44 29.34
N GLN A 743 22.08 -14.94 29.80
CA GLN A 743 22.50 -14.97 31.23
C GLN A 743 23.30 -13.72 31.61
N GLY A 744 23.62 -12.86 30.62
CA GLY A 744 24.40 -11.65 30.84
C GLY A 744 25.91 -11.86 30.69
N ASN A 745 26.36 -13.05 30.24
CA ASN A 745 27.78 -13.29 30.02
C ASN A 745 28.19 -12.69 28.67
N GLU A 746 29.32 -12.01 28.67
CA GLU A 746 29.91 -11.50 27.44
C GLU A 746 30.67 -12.62 26.74
N ILE A 747 30.19 -13.03 25.59
CA ILE A 747 30.72 -14.17 24.83
C ILE A 747 31.78 -13.72 23.84
N VAL A 748 31.57 -12.57 23.20
CA VAL A 748 32.46 -12.02 22.18
C VAL A 748 32.54 -10.52 22.32
N THR A 749 33.76 -9.98 22.32
CA THR A 749 34.04 -8.54 22.18
C THR A 749 35.08 -8.32 21.10
N GLY A 750 34.94 -7.23 20.40
CA GLY A 750 35.93 -6.80 19.43
C GLY A 750 35.83 -5.30 19.15
N ALA A 751 36.90 -4.76 18.63
CA ALA A 751 36.98 -3.39 18.17
C ALA A 751 37.70 -3.33 16.82
N GLU A 752 37.13 -2.56 15.89
CA GLU A 752 37.81 -2.19 14.66
C GLU A 752 37.95 -0.68 14.60
N MET A 753 39.15 -0.19 14.33
CA MET A 753 39.48 1.22 14.24
C MET A 753 39.69 1.63 12.78
N ASN A 754 39.29 2.86 12.45
CA ASN A 754 39.54 3.49 11.15
C ASN A 754 38.87 2.83 9.95
N MET A 755 37.60 2.48 10.07
CA MET A 755 36.84 1.94 8.96
C MET A 755 36.34 3.06 8.02
N ALA A 756 36.78 3.03 6.76
CA ALA A 756 36.10 3.80 5.70
C ALA A 756 34.66 3.27 5.48
N LEU A 757 33.71 4.19 5.30
CA LEU A 757 32.32 3.92 5.52
C LEU A 757 31.56 3.45 4.30
N ASP A 758 32.07 2.39 3.66
CA ASP A 758 31.33 1.62 2.67
C ASP A 758 30.86 0.30 3.29
N GLN A 759 30.17 -0.50 2.51
CA GLN A 759 29.68 -1.81 2.94
C GLN A 759 30.84 -2.68 3.49
N LYS A 760 30.73 -3.10 4.77
CA LYS A 760 31.77 -3.89 5.44
C LYS A 760 31.21 -5.07 6.20
N GLU A 761 32.11 -6.03 6.43
CA GLU A 761 31.85 -7.23 7.20
C GLU A 761 32.66 -7.20 8.49
N LEU A 762 32.00 -7.46 9.63
CA LEU A 762 32.66 -7.73 10.90
C LEU A 762 32.99 -9.22 10.98
N GLU A 763 34.25 -9.55 11.21
CA GLU A 763 34.64 -10.93 11.51
C GLU A 763 34.49 -11.19 13.01
N ILE A 764 33.54 -12.07 13.35
CA ILE A 764 33.31 -12.48 14.76
C ILE A 764 33.87 -13.89 14.95
N PRO A 765 34.79 -14.11 15.93
CA PRO A 765 35.28 -15.45 16.23
C PRO A 765 34.12 -16.32 16.76
N VAL A 766 33.96 -17.51 16.19
CA VAL A 766 32.85 -18.42 16.48
C VAL A 766 33.13 -19.40 17.58
N ARG A 767 34.34 -19.36 18.19
CA ARG A 767 34.69 -20.25 19.30
C ARG A 767 33.85 -19.96 20.52
N GLY A 768 33.02 -20.94 20.91
CA GLY A 768 32.09 -20.83 22.04
C GLY A 768 30.68 -20.35 21.68
N ILE A 769 30.40 -20.06 20.43
CA ILE A 769 29.10 -19.69 19.95
C ILE A 769 28.45 -20.93 19.32
N TRP A 770 27.32 -21.35 19.85
CA TRP A 770 26.58 -22.52 19.37
C TRP A 770 25.37 -22.08 18.53
N GLY A 771 25.11 -22.79 17.44
CA GLY A 771 23.89 -22.56 16.66
C GLY A 771 22.68 -22.64 17.59
N GLY A 772 21.92 -21.54 17.60
CA GLY A 772 20.76 -21.43 18.47
C GLY A 772 20.96 -20.58 19.72
N MET A 773 22.14 -20.08 19.98
CA MET A 773 22.33 -19.12 21.06
C MET A 773 21.56 -17.84 20.78
N LYS A 774 20.89 -17.36 21.81
CA LYS A 774 20.27 -16.06 21.85
C LYS A 774 21.11 -15.12 22.68
N GLY A 775 21.03 -13.85 22.34
CA GLY A 775 21.70 -12.84 23.11
C GLY A 775 21.38 -11.45 22.59
N ILE A 776 22.12 -10.52 23.13
CA ILE A 776 22.09 -9.13 22.76
C ILE A 776 23.41 -8.83 22.04
N PHE A 777 23.30 -8.40 20.79
CA PHE A 777 24.42 -7.83 20.07
C PHE A 777 24.41 -6.32 20.27
N GLU A 778 25.49 -5.78 20.82
CA GLU A 778 25.68 -4.36 20.95
C GLU A 778 26.72 -3.91 19.94
N LEU A 779 26.37 -2.90 19.18
CA LEU A 779 27.27 -2.18 18.30
C LEU A 779 27.37 -0.74 18.79
N GLU A 780 28.59 -0.26 18.97
CA GLU A 780 28.88 1.13 19.30
C GLU A 780 29.79 1.71 18.23
N VAL A 781 29.38 2.84 17.66
CA VAL A 781 30.18 3.60 16.71
C VAL A 781 30.58 4.92 17.37
N ARG A 782 31.87 5.18 17.44
CA ARG A 782 32.41 6.45 17.93
C ARG A 782 32.94 7.28 16.78
N TYR A 783 32.44 8.50 16.72
CA TYR A 783 32.84 9.46 15.70
C TYR A 783 32.90 10.88 16.26
N ARG A 784 34.02 11.54 16.07
CA ARG A 784 34.26 12.92 16.55
C ARG A 784 33.86 13.17 18.03
N GLY A 785 34.06 12.19 18.89
CA GLY A 785 33.70 12.28 20.32
C GLY A 785 32.22 12.01 20.62
N GLN A 786 31.40 11.74 19.62
CA GLN A 786 30.02 11.29 19.79
C GLN A 786 29.97 9.77 19.74
N ILE A 787 29.07 9.20 20.54
CA ILE A 787 28.87 7.74 20.64
C ILE A 787 27.48 7.41 20.16
N PHE A 788 27.40 6.59 19.12
CA PHE A 788 26.17 6.02 18.62
C PHE A 788 26.14 4.55 19.03
N SER A 789 25.25 4.17 19.92
CA SER A 789 25.14 2.77 20.31
C SER A 789 23.74 2.22 20.10
N ARG A 790 23.66 0.97 19.70
CA ARG A 790 22.42 0.23 19.67
C ARG A 790 22.60 -1.19 20.16
N ARG A 791 21.65 -1.59 21.00
CA ARG A 791 21.44 -2.97 21.41
C ARG A 791 20.37 -3.59 20.53
N THR A 792 20.68 -4.72 19.96
CA THR A 792 19.70 -5.51 19.22
C THR A 792 19.71 -6.95 19.70
N LYS A 793 18.54 -7.57 19.71
CA LYS A 793 18.46 -9.01 19.96
C LYS A 793 18.95 -9.72 18.70
N LEU A 794 20.01 -10.48 18.83
CA LEU A 794 20.58 -11.24 17.75
C LEU A 794 20.46 -12.73 18.05
N CYS A 795 19.99 -13.49 17.07
CA CYS A 795 19.98 -14.93 17.14
C CYS A 795 20.98 -15.50 16.15
N ILE A 796 21.83 -16.38 16.64
CA ILE A 796 22.84 -17.04 15.84
C ILE A 796 22.31 -18.41 15.44
N MET A 797 22.08 -18.62 14.16
CA MET A 797 21.58 -19.87 13.60
C MET A 797 22.70 -20.67 12.93
N LYS A 798 22.67 -21.99 13.05
CA LYS A 798 23.61 -22.86 12.34
C LYS A 798 23.37 -22.76 10.84
N LYS A 799 24.44 -22.56 10.07
CA LYS A 799 24.37 -22.55 8.60
C LYS A 799 23.84 -23.90 8.09
N GLY A 800 22.81 -23.88 7.28
CA GLY A 800 22.13 -25.09 6.81
C GLY A 800 20.68 -25.24 7.36
N LEU A 801 20.24 -24.38 8.30
CA LEU A 801 18.84 -24.25 8.72
C LEU A 801 18.13 -23.10 7.99
N GLU A 802 18.83 -22.51 7.02
CA GLU A 802 18.35 -21.34 6.24
C GLU A 802 17.42 -21.72 5.08
N ALA A 803 17.11 -23.00 4.89
CA ALA A 803 16.24 -23.45 3.80
C ALA A 803 14.77 -23.57 4.17
#